data_05ff5408ea8256e72d51dec4597c4cea
#
_entry.id   05ff5408ea8256e72d51dec4597c4cea
#
_cell.length_a   1.000
_cell.length_b   1.000
_cell.length_c   1.000
_cell.angle_alpha   90.00
_cell.angle_beta   90.00
_cell.angle_gamma   90.00
#
_symmetry.space_group_name_H-M   'P 1'
#
loop_
_entity.id
_entity.type
_entity.pdbx_description
1 polymer ?
#
loop_
_entity_poly.entity_id
_entity_poly.type
_entity_poly.pdbx_seq_one_letter_code
_entity_poly.pdbx_strand_id
1 'polypeptide(L)'
;MTMRLLLAAAVIFLGAHMQRADASDEWVPVRDVSLEVQSGSPLDFSSFLPNGAIDAEHRLVAGGGGRLAYAKSPEKPLRMLCASLAWSPASGGFPDHDGAERYARQLALHGYNIARLHFTDASLMFGRQKDFDFDPETLDRIHYLLAALKRNGIYWIVDGLSSPRGAYGGYDDRWDANGDLKLRLHLDEEAFAHWRTLQEKFLGRVNPYTGVAPIRDDALALVILANENGIEFDGVVHDRPGESAYDAALAAPFNQWLAKHYASTGQLAQTWGELGADERLEMGTVRLPPDRYADSARMRDLQAFFTDLERASTARMSKILRDLGYRGLISTYNNWPTLQTALSRRDLEVVTMNTYHDWVGGYAPGSALRQVSSIADGANYMRMIAAARWFGKPFIVSEYDHLFWNRYRYEAGLVLPAYASLQGWDVLCRHGHGPIVLAYGEPYPHKKAMLPYAIALDPVARAGETLAALLYRRGDVATSGITIRFAVRGGEDLGEDMQAREPERLTELALIGGIGLVPADRVDDYAIGVAQPRTQGADDVLAALRDSRSLPRNNKTGTQSGIYESDTGQIVLDRRAGQLRISTPATEAAAFSSLREPIDLGVLSIEQADGDGLVALAAIDRQPSLAESRRMLLIFATDARNSGMIFRDSEEKVIEDFGTLPVLIREGHVDLALERGAAKWRISPVGLDGTVYPPVRSGTGAVTFRLSNDTPYGPTTYFLVELDDS
;
A
#
# COMPACT_ATOMS: atom_id res chain seq x y z
N MET A 1 18.23 -14.45 -74.79
CA MET A 1 18.94 -15.39 -73.90
C MET A 1 18.84 -14.78 -72.50
N THR A 2 17.81 -15.12 -71.77
CA THR A 2 17.37 -14.52 -70.51
C THR A 2 17.61 -15.48 -69.34
N MET A 3 18.46 -15.11 -68.44
CA MET A 3 18.77 -15.88 -67.23
C MET A 3 17.97 -15.28 -66.03
N ARG A 4 17.03 -16.03 -65.54
CA ARG A 4 16.25 -15.70 -64.34
C ARG A 4 17.07 -16.06 -63.11
N LEU A 5 17.33 -15.04 -62.25
CA LEU A 5 17.81 -15.23 -60.87
C LEU A 5 16.60 -15.44 -59.97
N LEU A 6 16.54 -16.60 -59.31
CA LEU A 6 15.64 -16.88 -58.18
C LEU A 6 16.31 -16.38 -56.90
N LEU A 7 15.73 -15.36 -56.24
CA LEU A 7 16.02 -15.01 -54.85
C LEU A 7 15.10 -15.86 -53.96
N ALA A 8 15.68 -16.78 -53.19
CA ALA A 8 15.00 -17.45 -52.10
C ALA A 8 15.09 -16.58 -50.88
N ALA A 9 13.95 -16.00 -50.47
CA ALA A 9 13.82 -15.31 -49.17
C ALA A 9 13.64 -16.38 -48.08
N ALA A 10 14.66 -16.57 -47.25
CA ALA A 10 14.57 -17.35 -46.04
C ALA A 10 13.82 -16.50 -44.98
N VAL A 11 12.56 -16.81 -44.73
CA VAL A 11 11.80 -16.27 -43.59
C VAL A 11 12.27 -17.03 -42.37
N ILE A 12 13.07 -16.40 -41.54
CA ILE A 12 13.45 -16.91 -40.24
C ILE A 12 12.22 -16.62 -39.31
N PHE A 13 11.40 -17.63 -39.07
CA PHE A 13 10.46 -17.64 -37.98
C PHE A 13 11.26 -17.76 -36.68
N LEU A 14 11.47 -16.64 -35.97
CA LEU A 14 11.76 -16.68 -34.55
C LEU A 14 10.44 -17.10 -33.84
N GLY A 15 10.31 -18.40 -33.60
CA GLY A 15 9.27 -18.93 -32.72
C GLY A 15 9.57 -18.44 -31.30
N ALA A 16 8.87 -17.41 -30.84
CA ALA A 16 8.82 -17.10 -29.44
C ALA A 16 8.25 -18.35 -28.75
N HIS A 17 9.02 -18.97 -27.88
CA HIS A 17 8.52 -20.08 -27.05
C HIS A 17 7.63 -19.46 -26.00
N MET A 18 6.33 -19.56 -26.20
CA MET A 18 5.32 -19.24 -25.18
C MET A 18 5.38 -20.36 -24.12
N GLN A 19 5.74 -19.97 -22.91
CA GLN A 19 5.81 -20.90 -21.78
C GLN A 19 4.46 -20.89 -21.05
N ARG A 20 3.80 -22.04 -21.01
CA ARG A 20 2.51 -22.23 -20.35
C ARG A 20 2.74 -22.78 -18.95
N ALA A 21 2.18 -22.14 -17.95
CA ALA A 21 2.17 -22.65 -16.58
C ALA A 21 0.97 -23.62 -16.39
N ASP A 22 1.20 -24.89 -16.68
CA ASP A 22 0.25 -25.97 -16.36
C ASP A 22 0.71 -26.68 -15.08
N ALA A 23 -0.21 -27.39 -14.42
CA ALA A 23 0.13 -28.25 -13.30
C ALA A 23 1.23 -29.25 -13.73
N SER A 24 2.37 -29.19 -13.08
CA SER A 24 3.53 -30.03 -13.26
C SER A 24 3.99 -30.52 -11.89
N ASP A 25 5.02 -31.33 -11.82
CA ASP A 25 5.59 -31.76 -10.52
C ASP A 25 6.07 -30.59 -9.65
N GLU A 26 6.29 -29.42 -10.23
CA GLU A 26 6.67 -28.17 -9.53
C GLU A 26 5.47 -27.33 -9.08
N TRP A 27 4.29 -27.44 -9.72
CA TRP A 27 3.12 -26.61 -9.48
C TRP A 27 1.91 -27.45 -9.08
N VAL A 28 1.45 -27.28 -7.84
CA VAL A 28 0.40 -28.11 -7.24
C VAL A 28 -0.88 -27.28 -7.05
N PRO A 29 -2.04 -27.79 -7.51
CA PRO A 29 -3.30 -27.07 -7.41
C PRO A 29 -3.81 -27.00 -5.97
N VAL A 30 -4.24 -25.78 -5.55
CA VAL A 30 -4.95 -25.59 -4.29
C VAL A 30 -6.25 -26.37 -4.31
N ARG A 31 -6.51 -27.13 -3.26
CA ARG A 31 -7.67 -28.02 -3.12
C ARG A 31 -8.77 -27.44 -2.21
N ASP A 32 -8.43 -26.42 -1.42
CA ASP A 32 -9.39 -25.81 -0.52
C ASP A 32 -10.51 -25.13 -1.30
N VAL A 33 -11.73 -25.36 -0.87
CA VAL A 33 -12.93 -24.75 -1.49
C VAL A 33 -13.36 -23.52 -0.70
N SER A 34 -13.34 -23.60 0.63
CA SER A 34 -13.68 -22.48 1.52
C SER A 34 -12.42 -21.71 1.91
N LEU A 35 -12.54 -20.37 1.93
CA LEU A 35 -11.51 -19.45 2.38
C LEU A 35 -11.92 -18.71 3.66
N GLU A 36 -13.08 -19.07 4.23
CA GLU A 36 -13.58 -18.47 5.48
C GLU A 36 -12.83 -19.02 6.68
N VAL A 37 -12.06 -18.14 7.32
CA VAL A 37 -11.32 -18.49 8.55
C VAL A 37 -12.30 -18.89 9.65
N GLN A 38 -12.02 -20.03 10.28
CA GLN A 38 -12.82 -20.55 11.39
C GLN A 38 -12.44 -19.85 12.69
N SER A 39 -13.45 -19.46 13.47
CA SER A 39 -13.23 -18.85 14.78
C SER A 39 -12.53 -19.83 15.74
N GLY A 40 -11.51 -19.34 16.45
CA GLY A 40 -10.66 -20.14 17.36
C GLY A 40 -9.60 -20.98 16.64
N SER A 41 -9.49 -20.91 15.33
CA SER A 41 -8.42 -21.55 14.55
C SER A 41 -7.08 -20.84 14.73
N PRO A 42 -5.96 -21.44 14.28
CA PRO A 42 -4.65 -20.78 14.28
C PRO A 42 -4.57 -19.47 13.47
N LEU A 43 -5.54 -19.23 12.57
CA LEU A 43 -5.64 -18.05 11.74
C LEU A 43 -6.68 -17.01 12.26
N ASP A 44 -7.23 -17.20 13.46
CA ASP A 44 -8.15 -16.25 14.08
C ASP A 44 -7.40 -15.18 14.86
N PHE A 45 -7.34 -13.98 14.30
CA PHE A 45 -6.72 -12.78 14.89
C PHE A 45 -7.75 -11.78 15.44
N SER A 46 -9.02 -12.16 15.59
CA SER A 46 -10.09 -11.28 16.09
C SER A 46 -9.83 -10.72 17.50
N SER A 47 -8.97 -11.37 18.29
CA SER A 47 -8.54 -10.89 19.61
C SER A 47 -7.77 -9.56 19.57
N PHE A 48 -7.30 -9.12 18.40
CA PHE A 48 -6.65 -7.82 18.23
C PHE A 48 -7.63 -6.65 18.10
N LEU A 49 -8.92 -6.94 17.99
CA LEU A 49 -9.96 -5.90 17.94
C LEU A 49 -10.21 -5.31 19.31
N PRO A 50 -10.64 -4.05 19.41
CA PRO A 50 -11.10 -3.49 20.66
C PRO A 50 -12.35 -4.24 21.15
N ASN A 51 -12.37 -4.60 22.43
CA ASN A 51 -13.54 -5.16 23.07
C ASN A 51 -14.52 -4.03 23.41
N GLY A 52 -15.52 -3.77 22.56
CA GLY A 52 -16.54 -2.78 22.84
C GLY A 52 -17.17 -2.14 21.60
N ALA A 53 -18.24 -1.40 21.82
CA ALA A 53 -18.93 -0.66 20.77
C ALA A 53 -18.11 0.54 20.30
N ILE A 54 -18.19 0.85 19.00
CA ILE A 54 -17.64 2.08 18.46
C ILE A 54 -18.61 3.22 18.79
N ASP A 55 -18.16 4.16 19.61
CA ASP A 55 -18.89 5.32 20.12
C ASP A 55 -18.01 6.57 20.15
N ALA A 56 -18.52 7.67 20.73
CA ALA A 56 -17.81 8.93 20.79
C ALA A 56 -16.49 8.88 21.58
N GLU A 57 -16.36 8.00 22.58
CA GLU A 57 -15.13 7.82 23.35
C GLU A 57 -14.06 7.06 22.55
N HIS A 58 -14.51 6.14 21.70
CA HIS A 58 -13.64 5.33 20.85
C HIS A 58 -13.47 5.93 19.44
N ARG A 59 -14.02 7.11 19.17
CA ARG A 59 -13.77 7.82 17.90
C ARG A 59 -12.27 8.04 17.69
N LEU A 60 -11.81 7.82 16.45
CA LEU A 60 -10.41 8.01 16.11
C LEU A 60 -10.07 9.50 15.94
N VAL A 61 -8.93 9.88 16.52
CA VAL A 61 -8.44 11.27 16.54
C VAL A 61 -6.92 11.29 16.30
N ALA A 62 -6.40 12.44 15.88
CA ALA A 62 -4.98 12.72 15.96
C ALA A 62 -4.63 13.01 17.43
N GLY A 63 -3.95 12.07 18.06
CA GLY A 63 -3.57 12.14 19.48
C GLY A 63 -2.21 12.75 19.73
N GLY A 64 -1.68 12.50 20.91
CA GLY A 64 -0.36 12.98 21.33
C GLY A 64 0.78 12.49 20.42
N GLY A 65 1.76 13.35 20.19
CA GLY A 65 2.89 13.03 19.32
C GLY A 65 2.53 12.87 17.83
N GLY A 66 1.30 13.28 17.43
CA GLY A 66 0.84 13.14 16.06
C GLY A 66 0.56 11.68 15.65
N ARG A 67 0.10 10.87 16.58
CA ARG A 67 -0.26 9.47 16.36
C ARG A 67 -1.78 9.31 16.38
N LEU A 68 -2.28 8.30 15.67
CA LEU A 68 -3.68 7.92 15.76
C LEU A 68 -4.00 7.39 17.16
N ALA A 69 -5.13 7.82 17.75
CA ALA A 69 -5.55 7.42 19.07
C ALA A 69 -7.07 7.41 19.21
N TYR A 70 -7.58 6.84 20.31
CA TYR A 70 -8.97 7.02 20.70
C TYR A 70 -9.17 8.37 21.40
N ALA A 71 -10.34 8.98 21.20
CA ALA A 71 -10.68 10.26 21.83
C ALA A 71 -10.58 10.22 23.37
N LYS A 72 -10.91 9.07 24.00
CA LYS A 72 -10.80 8.88 25.47
C LYS A 72 -9.37 8.71 25.98
N SER A 73 -8.43 8.39 25.12
CA SER A 73 -7.02 8.13 25.48
C SER A 73 -6.08 8.64 24.40
N PRO A 74 -6.05 9.97 24.16
CA PRO A 74 -5.32 10.58 23.04
C PRO A 74 -3.79 10.43 23.17
N GLU A 75 -3.29 10.07 24.34
CA GLU A 75 -1.87 9.78 24.62
C GLU A 75 -1.44 8.36 24.21
N LYS A 76 -2.39 7.46 23.94
CA LYS A 76 -2.11 6.04 23.60
C LYS A 76 -2.19 5.82 22.09
N PRO A 77 -1.03 5.64 21.42
CA PRO A 77 -1.03 5.42 19.98
C PRO A 77 -1.67 4.08 19.60
N LEU A 78 -2.39 4.08 18.49
CA LEU A 78 -2.99 2.90 17.88
C LEU A 78 -2.23 2.49 16.63
N ARG A 79 -2.29 1.20 16.32
CA ARG A 79 -1.94 0.64 15.01
C ARG A 79 -3.15 -0.08 14.47
N MET A 80 -3.54 0.24 13.25
CA MET A 80 -4.73 -0.34 12.63
C MET A 80 -4.38 -1.03 11.32
N LEU A 81 -4.88 -2.25 11.16
CA LEU A 81 -4.78 -2.99 9.91
C LEU A 81 -6.07 -2.77 9.12
N CYS A 82 -5.93 -2.33 7.88
CA CYS A 82 -7.00 -1.88 7.02
C CYS A 82 -7.11 -2.76 5.76
N ALA A 83 -8.35 -3.15 5.45
CA ALA A 83 -8.68 -3.72 4.16
C ALA A 83 -9.28 -2.63 3.26
N SER A 84 -8.65 -2.34 2.13
CA SER A 84 -9.20 -1.45 1.11
C SER A 84 -10.14 -2.25 0.20
N LEU A 85 -11.44 -1.95 0.31
CA LEU A 85 -12.50 -2.67 -0.37
C LEU A 85 -12.79 -2.00 -1.71
N ALA A 86 -11.95 -2.25 -2.70
CA ALA A 86 -12.11 -1.75 -4.06
C ALA A 86 -13.07 -2.64 -4.85
N TRP A 87 -14.30 -2.79 -4.37
CA TRP A 87 -15.32 -3.60 -5.03
C TRP A 87 -15.96 -2.86 -6.20
N SER A 88 -15.74 -3.40 -7.38
CA SER A 88 -16.36 -2.96 -8.64
C SER A 88 -17.39 -3.99 -9.11
N PRO A 89 -18.22 -3.68 -10.12
CA PRO A 89 -19.10 -4.66 -10.73
C PRO A 89 -18.38 -5.93 -11.21
N ALA A 90 -17.12 -5.82 -11.66
CA ALA A 90 -16.31 -6.96 -12.08
C ALA A 90 -15.89 -7.88 -10.92
N SER A 91 -15.88 -7.38 -9.68
CA SER A 91 -15.66 -8.18 -8.46
C SER A 91 -16.95 -8.56 -7.72
N GLY A 92 -18.12 -8.29 -8.32
CA GLY A 92 -19.43 -8.59 -7.74
C GLY A 92 -20.09 -7.41 -7.05
N GLY A 93 -19.46 -6.24 -7.06
CA GLY A 93 -19.97 -5.05 -6.36
C GLY A 93 -19.98 -5.22 -4.83
N PHE A 94 -20.76 -4.37 -4.17
CA PHE A 94 -20.99 -4.49 -2.73
C PHE A 94 -21.87 -5.72 -2.41
N PRO A 95 -21.51 -6.50 -1.37
CA PRO A 95 -22.23 -7.72 -1.04
C PRO A 95 -23.69 -7.44 -0.60
N ASP A 96 -24.56 -8.43 -0.75
CA ASP A 96 -25.86 -8.42 -0.10
C ASP A 96 -25.73 -8.49 1.44
N HIS A 97 -26.86 -8.49 2.15
CA HIS A 97 -26.84 -8.45 3.62
C HIS A 97 -26.14 -9.66 4.24
N ASP A 98 -26.42 -10.87 3.75
CA ASP A 98 -25.78 -12.08 4.26
C ASP A 98 -24.28 -12.08 3.95
N GLY A 99 -23.90 -11.68 2.75
CA GLY A 99 -22.51 -11.48 2.36
C GLY A 99 -21.82 -10.41 3.20
N ALA A 100 -22.47 -9.30 3.50
CA ALA A 100 -21.92 -8.23 4.34
C ALA A 100 -21.61 -8.69 5.77
N GLU A 101 -22.49 -9.51 6.38
CA GLU A 101 -22.21 -10.12 7.70
C GLU A 101 -21.02 -11.06 7.65
N ARG A 102 -20.97 -11.92 6.63
CA ARG A 102 -19.84 -12.85 6.44
C ARG A 102 -18.53 -12.10 6.21
N TYR A 103 -18.50 -11.11 5.34
CA TYR A 103 -17.30 -10.30 5.08
C TYR A 103 -16.85 -9.52 6.32
N ALA A 104 -17.76 -8.87 7.05
CA ALA A 104 -17.43 -8.13 8.27
C ALA A 104 -16.82 -9.07 9.34
N ARG A 105 -17.40 -10.27 9.51
CA ARG A 105 -16.84 -11.29 10.41
C ARG A 105 -15.47 -11.77 9.93
N GLN A 106 -15.29 -12.02 8.63
CA GLN A 106 -14.01 -12.49 8.09
C GLN A 106 -12.93 -11.42 8.20
N LEU A 107 -13.25 -10.15 7.95
CA LEU A 107 -12.30 -9.05 8.19
C LEU A 107 -11.83 -9.05 9.66
N ALA A 108 -12.75 -9.21 10.60
CA ALA A 108 -12.39 -9.31 12.02
C ALA A 108 -11.47 -10.51 12.33
N LEU A 109 -11.79 -11.69 11.81
CA LEU A 109 -10.99 -12.90 12.00
C LEU A 109 -9.58 -12.79 11.42
N HIS A 110 -9.42 -12.08 10.29
CA HIS A 110 -8.12 -11.79 9.69
C HIS A 110 -7.32 -10.67 10.42
N GLY A 111 -7.89 -10.08 11.48
CA GLY A 111 -7.23 -9.03 12.28
C GLY A 111 -7.41 -7.61 11.77
N TYR A 112 -8.22 -7.40 10.74
CA TYR A 112 -8.58 -6.07 10.27
C TYR A 112 -9.51 -5.36 11.26
N ASN A 113 -9.25 -4.09 11.53
CA ASN A 113 -10.06 -3.28 12.43
C ASN A 113 -10.49 -1.93 11.82
N ILE A 114 -10.17 -1.72 10.57
CA ILE A 114 -10.64 -0.61 9.75
C ILE A 114 -10.78 -1.08 8.29
N ALA A 115 -11.76 -0.57 7.57
CA ALA A 115 -11.98 -0.88 6.16
C ALA A 115 -12.10 0.42 5.36
N ARG A 116 -11.44 0.50 4.21
CA ARG A 116 -11.58 1.62 3.28
C ARG A 116 -12.54 1.24 2.17
N LEU A 117 -13.60 2.03 2.01
CA LEU A 117 -14.55 1.89 0.92
C LEU A 117 -14.08 2.73 -0.26
N HIS A 118 -13.58 2.06 -1.28
CA HIS A 118 -13.10 2.64 -2.52
C HIS A 118 -14.13 2.43 -3.63
N PHE A 119 -14.18 3.30 -4.64
CA PHE A 119 -15.14 3.30 -5.75
C PHE A 119 -16.63 3.36 -5.35
N THR A 120 -16.93 3.93 -4.19
CA THR A 120 -18.32 4.04 -3.71
C THR A 120 -19.18 4.90 -4.64
N ASP A 121 -18.64 6.05 -5.07
CA ASP A 121 -19.28 6.96 -6.03
C ASP A 121 -19.53 6.30 -7.38
N ALA A 122 -18.54 5.60 -7.92
CA ALA A 122 -18.65 4.85 -9.14
C ALA A 122 -19.69 3.73 -9.04
N SER A 123 -19.69 2.96 -7.95
CA SER A 123 -20.64 1.85 -7.75
C SER A 123 -22.07 2.32 -7.58
N LEU A 124 -22.29 3.41 -6.86
CA LEU A 124 -23.63 4.00 -6.66
C LEU A 124 -24.28 4.48 -7.96
N MET A 125 -23.47 4.91 -8.93
CA MET A 125 -23.94 5.47 -10.19
C MET A 125 -23.66 4.58 -11.40
N PHE A 126 -23.16 3.36 -11.21
CA PHE A 126 -22.82 2.44 -12.30
C PHE A 126 -24.04 2.16 -13.19
N GLY A 127 -23.89 2.37 -14.50
CA GLY A 127 -24.95 2.16 -15.48
C GLY A 127 -26.14 3.15 -15.41
N ARG A 128 -26.04 4.16 -14.54
CA ARG A 128 -27.07 5.22 -14.43
C ARG A 128 -26.81 6.32 -15.46
N GLN A 129 -27.90 6.98 -15.88
CA GLN A 129 -27.84 8.02 -16.92
C GLN A 129 -27.76 9.45 -16.37
N LYS A 130 -27.81 9.62 -15.05
CA LYS A 130 -27.74 10.93 -14.39
C LYS A 130 -26.89 10.84 -13.14
N ASP A 131 -26.11 11.89 -12.93
CA ASP A 131 -25.40 12.06 -11.67
C ASP A 131 -26.38 12.05 -10.51
N PHE A 132 -25.96 11.37 -9.42
CA PHE A 132 -26.75 11.25 -8.17
C PHE A 132 -28.07 10.47 -8.30
N ASP A 133 -28.33 9.83 -9.41
CA ASP A 133 -29.36 8.79 -9.53
C ASP A 133 -28.82 7.49 -8.99
N PHE A 134 -28.64 7.43 -7.66
CA PHE A 134 -28.04 6.29 -6.99
C PHE A 134 -28.89 5.04 -7.18
N ASP A 135 -28.24 3.93 -7.51
CA ASP A 135 -28.87 2.63 -7.52
C ASP A 135 -29.38 2.29 -6.10
N PRO A 136 -30.70 2.06 -5.92
CA PRO A 136 -31.24 1.88 -4.58
C PRO A 136 -30.73 0.61 -3.89
N GLU A 137 -30.49 -0.45 -4.64
CA GLU A 137 -29.99 -1.72 -4.11
C GLU A 137 -28.53 -1.57 -3.69
N THR A 138 -27.69 -0.97 -4.51
CA THR A 138 -26.29 -0.70 -4.16
C THR A 138 -26.19 0.20 -2.93
N LEU A 139 -27.02 1.25 -2.84
CA LEU A 139 -27.05 2.13 -1.67
C LEU A 139 -27.47 1.38 -0.40
N ASP A 140 -28.46 0.51 -0.48
CA ASP A 140 -28.92 -0.32 0.62
C ASP A 140 -27.80 -1.26 1.10
N ARG A 141 -27.15 -1.96 0.17
CA ARG A 141 -26.01 -2.86 0.44
C ARG A 141 -24.85 -2.13 1.12
N ILE A 142 -24.50 -0.93 0.65
CA ILE A 142 -23.46 -0.12 1.28
C ILE A 142 -23.86 0.27 2.70
N HIS A 143 -25.07 0.77 2.91
CA HIS A 143 -25.56 1.15 4.23
C HIS A 143 -25.55 -0.04 5.21
N TYR A 144 -25.99 -1.22 4.74
CA TYR A 144 -25.95 -2.43 5.56
C TYR A 144 -24.55 -2.86 5.90
N LEU A 145 -23.63 -2.84 4.91
CA LEU A 145 -22.21 -3.17 5.14
C LEU A 145 -21.57 -2.24 6.20
N LEU A 146 -21.81 -0.92 6.12
CA LEU A 146 -21.31 0.02 7.14
C LEU A 146 -21.80 -0.36 8.53
N ALA A 147 -23.07 -0.75 8.68
CA ALA A 147 -23.63 -1.21 9.95
C ALA A 147 -23.01 -2.54 10.41
N ALA A 148 -22.83 -3.51 9.50
CA ALA A 148 -22.20 -4.80 9.79
C ALA A 148 -20.74 -4.64 10.23
N LEU A 149 -19.96 -3.81 9.55
CA LEU A 149 -18.58 -3.48 9.92
C LEU A 149 -18.53 -2.88 11.34
N LYS A 150 -19.36 -1.88 11.62
CA LYS A 150 -19.42 -1.23 12.94
C LYS A 150 -19.76 -2.22 14.06
N ARG A 151 -20.74 -3.12 13.84
CA ARG A 151 -21.10 -4.18 14.80
C ARG A 151 -19.95 -5.13 15.11
N ASN A 152 -19.07 -5.35 14.13
CA ASN A 152 -17.86 -6.17 14.27
C ASN A 152 -16.63 -5.39 14.74
N GLY A 153 -16.78 -4.15 15.22
CA GLY A 153 -15.68 -3.33 15.74
C GLY A 153 -14.75 -2.75 14.69
N ILE A 154 -15.20 -2.66 13.43
CA ILE A 154 -14.42 -2.20 12.28
C ILE A 154 -14.83 -0.78 11.92
N TYR A 155 -13.85 0.13 11.93
CA TYR A 155 -14.00 1.52 11.49
C TYR A 155 -14.05 1.62 9.95
N TRP A 156 -14.43 2.81 9.45
CA TRP A 156 -14.48 3.09 8.02
C TRP A 156 -13.56 4.23 7.61
N ILE A 157 -12.97 4.08 6.44
CA ILE A 157 -12.42 5.16 5.63
C ILE A 157 -13.28 5.25 4.38
N VAL A 158 -13.65 6.44 3.95
CA VAL A 158 -14.43 6.64 2.73
C VAL A 158 -13.70 7.63 1.83
N ASP A 159 -13.61 7.30 0.55
CA ASP A 159 -13.19 8.24 -0.47
C ASP A 159 -14.38 9.14 -0.83
N GLY A 160 -14.22 10.45 -0.67
CA GLY A 160 -15.22 11.43 -1.06
C GLY A 160 -15.44 11.47 -2.57
N LEU A 161 -14.40 11.11 -3.33
CA LEU A 161 -14.46 10.88 -4.77
C LEU A 161 -13.36 9.90 -5.16
N SER A 162 -13.70 8.86 -5.91
CA SER A 162 -12.71 7.93 -6.52
C SER A 162 -12.75 7.97 -8.02
N SER A 163 -13.92 8.16 -8.63
CA SER A 163 -14.10 8.14 -10.08
C SER A 163 -13.75 9.49 -10.70
N PRO A 164 -12.86 9.53 -11.70
CA PRO A 164 -12.60 10.75 -12.47
C PRO A 164 -13.76 11.16 -13.38
N ARG A 165 -14.74 10.27 -13.60
CA ARG A 165 -15.80 10.43 -14.60
C ARG A 165 -17.18 10.81 -14.04
N GLY A 166 -17.35 10.87 -12.73
CA GLY A 166 -18.62 11.12 -12.07
C GLY A 166 -19.50 9.88 -12.05
N ALA A 167 -20.32 9.64 -13.07
CA ALA A 167 -21.14 8.44 -13.22
C ALA A 167 -20.39 7.37 -14.02
N TYR A 168 -19.98 6.28 -13.36
CA TYR A 168 -19.18 5.23 -13.97
C TYR A 168 -19.98 4.40 -14.97
N GLY A 169 -19.53 4.38 -16.24
CA GLY A 169 -20.15 3.59 -17.32
C GLY A 169 -21.48 4.12 -17.85
N GLY A 170 -21.93 5.30 -17.43
CA GLY A 170 -23.19 5.89 -17.90
C GLY A 170 -23.11 7.34 -18.37
N TYR A 171 -22.01 8.03 -18.06
CA TYR A 171 -21.77 9.44 -18.40
C TYR A 171 -20.35 9.66 -18.89
N ASP A 172 -19.94 8.90 -19.87
CA ASP A 172 -18.56 8.89 -20.38
C ASP A 172 -18.12 10.27 -20.92
N ASP A 173 -19.09 11.07 -21.41
CA ASP A 173 -18.78 12.33 -22.09
C ASP A 173 -18.75 13.56 -21.17
N ARG A 174 -19.26 13.48 -19.93
CA ARG A 174 -19.44 14.69 -19.12
C ARG A 174 -18.14 15.23 -18.52
N TRP A 175 -17.31 14.34 -18.02
CA TRP A 175 -16.10 14.66 -17.28
C TRP A 175 -14.80 14.20 -17.97
N ASP A 176 -14.90 13.42 -19.06
CA ASP A 176 -13.75 12.85 -19.78
C ASP A 176 -13.06 13.82 -20.75
N ALA A 177 -13.81 14.72 -21.39
CA ALA A 177 -13.30 15.44 -22.57
C ALA A 177 -12.29 16.55 -22.29
N ASN A 178 -12.11 17.00 -21.04
CA ASN A 178 -11.30 18.18 -20.70
C ASN A 178 -10.53 18.05 -19.38
N GLY A 179 -9.88 16.95 -19.16
CA GLY A 179 -9.33 16.64 -17.86
C GLY A 179 -10.43 16.13 -16.94
N ASP A 180 -10.06 15.26 -16.09
CA ASP A 180 -10.99 14.52 -15.25
C ASP A 180 -11.62 15.42 -14.16
N LEU A 181 -12.67 14.90 -13.53
CA LEU A 181 -13.35 15.56 -12.43
C LEU A 181 -12.40 15.88 -11.26
N LYS A 182 -11.38 15.06 -11.02
CA LYS A 182 -10.41 15.27 -9.94
C LYS A 182 -9.58 16.55 -10.13
N LEU A 183 -9.10 16.81 -11.33
CA LEU A 183 -8.41 18.07 -11.64
C LEU A 183 -9.38 19.25 -11.55
N ARG A 184 -10.57 19.11 -12.16
CA ARG A 184 -11.57 20.18 -12.20
C ARG A 184 -12.10 20.58 -10.83
N LEU A 185 -12.04 19.69 -9.81
CA LEU A 185 -12.33 20.05 -8.42
C LEU A 185 -11.50 21.23 -7.91
N HIS A 186 -10.30 21.41 -8.45
CA HIS A 186 -9.43 22.53 -8.07
C HIS A 186 -9.72 23.82 -8.83
N LEU A 187 -10.38 23.73 -10.00
CA LEU A 187 -10.44 24.79 -10.99
C LEU A 187 -11.82 25.42 -11.16
N ASP A 188 -12.89 24.65 -11.02
CA ASP A 188 -14.22 25.15 -11.36
C ASP A 188 -15.32 24.81 -10.35
N GLU A 189 -16.33 25.69 -10.33
CA GLU A 189 -17.45 25.59 -9.40
C GLU A 189 -18.40 24.45 -9.74
N GLU A 190 -18.49 24.00 -10.98
CA GLU A 190 -19.39 22.91 -11.37
C GLU A 190 -18.88 21.58 -10.82
N ALA A 191 -17.58 21.31 -10.99
CA ALA A 191 -16.93 20.13 -10.42
C ALA A 191 -16.99 20.14 -8.88
N PHE A 192 -16.75 21.29 -8.26
CA PHE A 192 -16.87 21.43 -6.82
C PHE A 192 -18.32 21.22 -6.33
N ALA A 193 -19.31 21.74 -7.04
CA ALA A 193 -20.73 21.51 -6.74
C ALA A 193 -21.13 20.04 -6.91
N HIS A 194 -20.55 19.34 -7.89
CA HIS A 194 -20.73 17.89 -8.05
C HIS A 194 -20.19 17.14 -6.81
N TRP A 195 -18.96 17.42 -6.41
CA TRP A 195 -18.35 16.81 -5.22
C TRP A 195 -19.20 17.06 -3.96
N ARG A 196 -19.59 18.32 -3.72
CA ARG A 196 -20.44 18.70 -2.58
C ARG A 196 -21.76 17.93 -2.58
N THR A 197 -22.46 17.88 -3.72
CA THR A 197 -23.74 17.18 -3.85
C THR A 197 -23.60 15.68 -3.57
N LEU A 198 -22.49 15.07 -4.00
CA LEU A 198 -22.18 13.67 -3.68
C LEU A 198 -22.10 13.45 -2.18
N GLN A 199 -21.35 14.30 -1.44
CA GLN A 199 -21.24 14.17 0.02
C GLN A 199 -22.59 14.36 0.72
N GLU A 200 -23.36 15.39 0.34
CA GLU A 200 -24.69 15.66 0.90
C GLU A 200 -25.67 14.48 0.69
N LYS A 201 -25.69 13.90 -0.50
CA LYS A 201 -26.62 12.83 -0.87
C LYS A 201 -26.21 11.45 -0.35
N PHE A 202 -24.92 11.16 -0.23
CA PHE A 202 -24.41 9.87 0.23
C PHE A 202 -24.08 9.91 1.71
N LEU A 203 -23.08 10.68 2.13
CA LEU A 203 -22.64 10.70 3.53
C LEU A 203 -23.61 11.44 4.45
N GLY A 204 -24.33 12.44 3.94
CA GLY A 204 -25.35 13.20 4.70
C GLY A 204 -26.68 12.47 4.88
N ARG A 205 -26.94 11.40 4.11
CA ARG A 205 -28.19 10.62 4.21
C ARG A 205 -28.18 9.69 5.41
N VAL A 206 -29.28 9.67 6.17
CA VAL A 206 -29.41 8.76 7.31
C VAL A 206 -29.32 7.30 6.84
N ASN A 207 -28.42 6.53 7.42
CA ASN A 207 -28.30 5.10 7.24
C ASN A 207 -29.44 4.42 8.06
N PRO A 208 -30.35 3.66 7.42
CA PRO A 208 -31.49 3.06 8.10
C PRO A 208 -31.08 1.99 9.13
N TYR A 209 -29.88 1.41 9.01
CA TYR A 209 -29.41 0.32 9.87
C TYR A 209 -28.65 0.82 11.11
N THR A 210 -28.08 2.02 11.07
CA THR A 210 -27.42 2.65 12.22
C THR A 210 -28.25 3.77 12.86
N GLY A 211 -29.26 4.28 12.14
CA GLY A 211 -30.07 5.42 12.56
C GLY A 211 -29.35 6.78 12.48
N VAL A 212 -28.11 6.80 11.99
CA VAL A 212 -27.25 7.98 11.91
C VAL A 212 -26.74 8.15 10.47
N ALA A 213 -26.60 9.41 10.03
CA ALA A 213 -25.94 9.67 8.74
C ALA A 213 -24.44 9.28 8.84
N PRO A 214 -23.87 8.60 7.83
CA PRO A 214 -22.48 8.14 7.88
C PRO A 214 -21.49 9.27 8.26
N ILE A 215 -21.71 10.49 7.78
CA ILE A 215 -20.87 11.66 8.11
C ILE A 215 -20.81 12.00 9.61
N ARG A 216 -21.82 11.57 10.37
CA ARG A 216 -21.93 11.83 11.83
C ARG A 216 -21.66 10.59 12.67
N ASP A 217 -21.41 9.45 12.04
CA ASP A 217 -21.14 8.19 12.73
C ASP A 217 -19.68 8.16 13.22
N ASP A 218 -19.47 7.81 14.49
CA ASP A 218 -18.15 7.74 15.10
C ASP A 218 -17.26 6.61 14.51
N ALA A 219 -17.85 5.70 13.74
CA ALA A 219 -17.12 4.69 12.98
C ALA A 219 -16.46 5.25 11.70
N LEU A 220 -16.90 6.40 11.18
CA LEU A 220 -16.24 7.09 10.07
C LEU A 220 -14.97 7.78 10.58
N ALA A 221 -13.85 7.08 10.48
CA ALA A 221 -12.56 7.50 10.99
C ALA A 221 -11.89 8.58 10.14
N LEU A 222 -11.96 8.41 8.82
CA LEU A 222 -11.27 9.24 7.85
C LEU A 222 -12.11 9.41 6.58
N VAL A 223 -12.16 10.64 6.08
CA VAL A 223 -12.56 10.93 4.70
C VAL A 223 -11.33 11.36 3.90
N ILE A 224 -11.03 10.62 2.83
CA ILE A 224 -10.09 11.05 1.80
C ILE A 224 -10.92 11.86 0.81
N LEU A 225 -10.69 13.19 0.74
CA LEU A 225 -11.55 14.11 -0.01
C LEU A 225 -11.71 13.72 -1.47
N ALA A 226 -10.60 13.37 -2.13
CA ALA A 226 -10.59 12.71 -3.43
C ALA A 226 -9.36 11.80 -3.50
N ASN A 227 -9.54 10.59 -4.05
CA ASN A 227 -8.44 9.65 -4.20
C ASN A 227 -7.50 10.10 -5.31
N GLU A 228 -6.20 10.13 -5.03
CA GLU A 228 -5.13 10.38 -6.02
C GLU A 228 -5.40 11.60 -6.91
N ASN A 229 -5.59 12.75 -6.30
CA ASN A 229 -5.96 13.99 -6.98
C ASN A 229 -4.90 15.10 -6.90
N GLY A 230 -3.63 14.76 -6.72
CA GLY A 230 -2.53 15.71 -6.75
C GLY A 230 -2.32 16.27 -8.16
N ILE A 231 -2.35 17.60 -8.30
CA ILE A 231 -2.25 18.28 -9.63
C ILE A 231 -0.91 18.00 -10.28
N GLU A 232 0.17 17.97 -9.50
CA GLU A 232 1.50 17.67 -10.02
C GLU A 232 1.58 16.26 -10.61
N PHE A 233 0.97 15.27 -9.95
CA PHE A 233 0.91 13.91 -10.46
C PHE A 233 0.14 13.83 -11.77
N ASP A 234 -1.08 14.35 -11.80
CA ASP A 234 -1.94 14.29 -12.96
C ASP A 234 -1.36 15.13 -14.12
N GLY A 235 -0.81 16.30 -13.85
CA GLY A 235 -0.24 17.19 -14.86
C GLY A 235 1.15 16.81 -15.37
N VAL A 236 1.85 15.86 -14.74
CA VAL A 236 3.22 15.46 -15.14
C VAL A 236 3.30 14.03 -15.60
N VAL A 237 2.70 13.11 -14.82
CA VAL A 237 2.86 11.67 -15.06
C VAL A 237 1.98 11.16 -16.17
N HIS A 238 0.75 11.67 -16.25
CA HIS A 238 -0.24 11.23 -17.23
C HIS A 238 -0.19 11.97 -18.56
N ASP A 239 0.46 13.14 -18.59
CA ASP A 239 0.45 13.99 -19.75
C ASP A 239 1.85 14.36 -20.27
N ARG A 240 1.99 14.34 -21.58
CA ARG A 240 3.19 14.89 -22.23
C ARG A 240 3.07 16.41 -22.30
N PRO A 241 4.12 17.17 -21.91
CA PRO A 241 4.11 18.63 -22.00
C PRO A 241 3.72 19.10 -23.40
N GLY A 242 2.75 19.98 -23.47
CA GLY A 242 2.27 20.60 -24.71
C GLY A 242 1.21 19.82 -25.48
N GLU A 243 0.82 18.62 -25.03
CA GLU A 243 -0.22 17.79 -25.68
C GLU A 243 -1.46 17.61 -24.79
N SER A 244 -1.47 18.17 -23.57
CA SER A 244 -2.42 17.76 -22.56
C SER A 244 -3.61 18.72 -22.41
N ALA A 245 -4.78 18.15 -22.16
CA ALA A 245 -5.96 18.88 -21.72
C ALA A 245 -5.71 19.62 -20.39
N TYR A 246 -4.80 19.15 -19.57
CA TYR A 246 -4.37 19.77 -18.32
C TYR A 246 -3.67 21.10 -18.55
N ASP A 247 -2.77 21.21 -19.54
CA ASP A 247 -2.09 22.46 -19.87
C ASP A 247 -3.09 23.54 -20.26
N ALA A 248 -4.08 23.19 -21.07
CA ALA A 248 -5.13 24.11 -21.46
C ALA A 248 -6.00 24.56 -20.26
N ALA A 249 -6.33 23.65 -19.35
CA ALA A 249 -7.11 23.94 -18.16
C ALA A 249 -6.35 24.80 -17.13
N LEU A 250 -5.04 24.63 -17.01
CA LEU A 250 -4.19 25.30 -16.03
C LEU A 250 -3.66 26.65 -16.51
N ALA A 251 -3.59 26.90 -17.82
CA ALA A 251 -2.95 28.09 -18.38
C ALA A 251 -3.56 29.41 -17.88
N ALA A 252 -4.88 29.55 -17.92
CA ALA A 252 -5.56 30.76 -17.46
C ALA A 252 -5.49 30.97 -15.96
N PRO A 253 -5.76 29.93 -15.10
CA PRO A 253 -5.56 30.04 -13.66
C PRO A 253 -4.12 30.37 -13.26
N PHE A 254 -3.12 29.78 -13.93
CA PHE A 254 -1.71 30.08 -13.67
C PHE A 254 -1.37 31.58 -13.98
N ASN A 255 -1.81 32.07 -15.11
CA ASN A 255 -1.64 33.50 -15.43
C ASN A 255 -2.31 34.42 -14.40
N GLN A 256 -3.50 34.07 -13.92
CA GLN A 256 -4.18 34.83 -12.85
C GLN A 256 -3.39 34.79 -11.54
N TRP A 257 -2.78 33.63 -11.21
CA TRP A 257 -1.93 33.51 -10.06
C TRP A 257 -0.67 34.37 -10.19
N LEU A 258 0.02 34.28 -11.34
CA LEU A 258 1.20 35.11 -11.63
C LEU A 258 0.90 36.62 -11.51
N ALA A 259 -0.25 37.09 -12.03
CA ALA A 259 -0.67 38.49 -11.94
C ALA A 259 -0.92 38.99 -10.50
N LYS A 260 -1.10 38.07 -9.52
CA LYS A 260 -1.19 38.42 -8.10
C LYS A 260 0.20 38.53 -7.44
N HIS A 261 1.21 37.88 -8.01
CA HIS A 261 2.56 37.78 -7.44
C HIS A 261 3.57 38.70 -8.10
N TYR A 262 3.32 39.11 -9.33
CA TYR A 262 4.20 39.95 -10.11
C TYR A 262 3.47 41.20 -10.61
N ALA A 263 4.09 42.36 -10.44
CA ALA A 263 3.48 43.64 -10.84
C ALA A 263 3.54 43.89 -12.37
N SER A 264 4.44 43.21 -13.09
CA SER A 264 4.61 43.44 -14.54
C SER A 264 5.36 42.27 -15.21
N THR A 265 5.22 42.18 -16.55
CA THR A 265 6.02 41.29 -17.40
C THR A 265 7.52 41.51 -17.17
N GLY A 266 7.98 42.77 -16.95
CA GLY A 266 9.38 43.07 -16.69
C GLY A 266 9.90 42.45 -15.37
N GLN A 267 9.11 42.53 -14.31
CA GLN A 267 9.46 41.89 -13.03
C GLN A 267 9.51 40.36 -13.15
N LEU A 268 8.54 39.77 -13.85
CA LEU A 268 8.50 38.34 -14.10
C LEU A 268 9.73 37.89 -14.90
N ALA A 269 10.08 38.61 -15.98
CA ALA A 269 11.27 38.34 -16.77
C ALA A 269 12.57 38.45 -15.95
N GLN A 270 12.66 39.44 -15.07
CA GLN A 270 13.82 39.56 -14.17
C GLN A 270 13.94 38.39 -13.22
N THR A 271 12.83 37.88 -12.69
CA THR A 271 12.82 36.76 -11.76
C THR A 271 13.12 35.43 -12.45
N TRP A 272 12.55 35.19 -13.61
CA TRP A 272 12.72 33.92 -14.34
C TRP A 272 13.98 33.84 -15.20
N GLY A 273 14.56 35.01 -15.54
CA GLY A 273 15.71 35.13 -16.43
C GLY A 273 15.35 35.09 -17.92
N GLU A 274 14.32 34.33 -18.29
CA GLU A 274 13.85 34.22 -19.69
C GLU A 274 12.32 34.24 -19.79
N LEU A 275 11.83 35.02 -20.76
CA LEU A 275 10.43 35.01 -21.20
C LEU A 275 10.39 34.93 -22.72
N GLY A 276 9.43 34.19 -23.27
CA GLY A 276 9.19 34.23 -24.72
C GLY A 276 8.83 35.59 -25.23
N ALA A 277 9.23 35.93 -26.48
CA ALA A 277 9.00 37.25 -27.07
C ALA A 277 7.52 37.65 -27.14
N ASP A 278 6.62 36.68 -27.12
CA ASP A 278 5.16 36.82 -27.15
C ASP A 278 4.49 36.65 -25.79
N GLU A 279 5.23 36.32 -24.73
CA GLU A 279 4.70 36.17 -23.39
C GLU A 279 4.56 37.53 -22.70
N ARG A 280 3.36 37.81 -22.20
CA ARG A 280 3.01 39.03 -21.46
C ARG A 280 2.09 38.71 -20.30
N LEU A 281 2.48 39.10 -19.10
CA LEU A 281 1.68 38.91 -17.88
C LEU A 281 0.34 39.64 -18.00
N GLU A 282 0.38 40.87 -18.45
CA GLU A 282 -0.81 41.73 -18.57
C GLU A 282 -1.81 41.22 -19.61
N MET A 283 -1.36 40.39 -20.55
CA MET A 283 -2.18 39.77 -21.59
C MET A 283 -2.60 38.33 -21.24
N GLY A 284 -2.08 37.77 -20.15
CA GLY A 284 -2.38 36.39 -19.76
C GLY A 284 -1.82 35.36 -20.74
N THR A 285 -0.69 35.66 -21.40
CA THR A 285 -0.11 34.78 -22.43
C THR A 285 1.15 34.04 -21.98
N VAL A 286 1.44 34.04 -20.67
CA VAL A 286 2.57 33.31 -20.08
C VAL A 286 2.27 31.82 -20.14
N ARG A 287 3.18 31.06 -20.72
CA ARG A 287 3.04 29.58 -20.87
C ARG A 287 3.48 28.84 -19.61
N LEU A 288 2.95 27.63 -19.42
CA LEU A 288 3.46 26.68 -18.45
C LEU A 288 4.91 26.28 -18.82
N PRO A 289 5.73 25.79 -17.87
CA PRO A 289 7.07 25.31 -18.17
C PRO A 289 7.06 24.25 -19.28
N PRO A 290 7.87 24.40 -20.32
CA PRO A 290 7.94 23.41 -21.40
C PRO A 290 8.64 22.11 -20.97
N ASP A 291 9.56 22.21 -20.02
CA ASP A 291 10.22 21.08 -19.38
C ASP A 291 9.88 21.10 -17.88
N ARG A 292 9.11 20.10 -17.45
CA ARG A 292 8.62 19.98 -16.06
C ARG A 292 9.57 19.18 -15.17
N TYR A 293 10.73 18.80 -15.69
CA TYR A 293 11.77 18.12 -14.95
C TYR A 293 13.02 18.98 -14.76
N ALA A 294 13.07 20.14 -15.41
CA ALA A 294 14.18 21.08 -15.27
C ALA A 294 13.99 22.01 -14.08
N ASP A 295 15.03 22.17 -13.27
CA ASP A 295 15.06 23.21 -12.24
C ASP A 295 15.02 24.59 -12.88
N SER A 296 14.01 25.37 -12.52
CA SER A 296 13.85 26.75 -13.00
C SER A 296 12.97 27.58 -12.07
N ALA A 297 13.14 28.91 -12.14
CA ALA A 297 12.26 29.81 -11.42
C ALA A 297 10.80 29.71 -11.90
N ARG A 298 10.56 29.37 -13.18
CA ARG A 298 9.24 29.13 -13.76
C ARG A 298 8.61 27.87 -13.14
N MET A 299 9.39 26.82 -12.91
CA MET A 299 8.94 25.62 -12.22
C MET A 299 8.61 25.88 -10.75
N ARG A 300 9.40 26.68 -10.03
CA ARG A 300 9.08 27.09 -8.65
C ARG A 300 7.71 27.74 -8.55
N ASP A 301 7.41 28.64 -9.47
CA ASP A 301 6.13 29.33 -9.50
C ASP A 301 4.97 28.38 -9.87
N LEU A 302 5.19 27.44 -10.78
CA LEU A 302 4.18 26.43 -11.09
C LEU A 302 3.88 25.55 -9.86
N GLN A 303 4.91 25.08 -9.16
CA GLN A 303 4.75 24.27 -7.96
C GLN A 303 4.12 25.05 -6.80
N ALA A 304 4.46 26.34 -6.66
CA ALA A 304 3.82 27.21 -5.68
C ALA A 304 2.33 27.43 -6.01
N PHE A 305 2.01 27.65 -7.29
CA PHE A 305 0.63 27.75 -7.77
C PHE A 305 -0.16 26.45 -7.47
N PHE A 306 0.39 25.28 -7.76
CA PHE A 306 -0.25 24.02 -7.42
C PHE A 306 -0.51 23.88 -5.92
N THR A 307 0.47 24.25 -5.09
CA THR A 307 0.34 24.21 -3.64
C THR A 307 -0.79 25.11 -3.14
N ASP A 308 -0.88 26.34 -3.65
CA ASP A 308 -1.93 27.29 -3.26
C ASP A 308 -3.31 26.80 -3.71
N LEU A 309 -3.40 26.27 -4.93
CA LEU A 309 -4.64 25.76 -5.49
C LEU A 309 -5.17 24.54 -4.72
N GLU A 310 -4.29 23.59 -4.43
CA GLU A 310 -4.60 22.39 -3.63
C GLU A 310 -5.04 22.73 -2.21
N ARG A 311 -4.35 23.67 -1.55
CA ARG A 311 -4.72 24.15 -0.21
C ARG A 311 -6.08 24.83 -0.19
N ALA A 312 -6.37 25.67 -1.18
CA ALA A 312 -7.67 26.34 -1.28
C ALA A 312 -8.81 25.31 -1.48
N SER A 313 -8.61 24.35 -2.36
CA SER A 313 -9.59 23.27 -2.59
C SER A 313 -9.82 22.43 -1.34
N THR A 314 -8.75 22.02 -0.68
CA THR A 314 -8.81 21.25 0.56
C THR A 314 -9.58 22.00 1.65
N ALA A 315 -9.32 23.28 1.83
CA ALA A 315 -10.01 24.10 2.83
C ALA A 315 -11.52 24.19 2.54
N ARG A 316 -11.90 24.39 1.27
CA ARG A 316 -13.31 24.42 0.84
C ARG A 316 -14.02 23.09 1.08
N MET A 317 -13.42 22.00 0.63
CA MET A 317 -13.99 20.64 0.80
C MET A 317 -14.10 20.28 2.29
N SER A 318 -13.08 20.54 3.08
CA SER A 318 -13.08 20.29 4.53
C SER A 318 -14.20 21.05 5.24
N LYS A 319 -14.40 22.33 4.85
CA LYS A 319 -15.49 23.13 5.41
C LYS A 319 -16.86 22.50 5.16
N ILE A 320 -17.12 22.01 3.95
CA ILE A 320 -18.40 21.33 3.64
C ILE A 320 -18.59 20.12 4.54
N LEU A 321 -17.58 19.26 4.73
CA LEU A 321 -17.72 18.11 5.63
C LEU A 321 -17.98 18.54 7.07
N ARG A 322 -17.29 19.57 7.56
CA ARG A 322 -17.51 20.12 8.91
C ARG A 322 -18.93 20.71 9.07
N ASP A 323 -19.43 21.42 8.06
CA ASP A 323 -20.79 21.96 8.05
C ASP A 323 -21.87 20.85 8.06
N LEU A 324 -21.60 19.69 7.43
CA LEU A 324 -22.43 18.49 7.50
C LEU A 324 -22.37 17.77 8.87
N GLY A 325 -21.45 18.19 9.75
CA GLY A 325 -21.28 17.68 11.10
C GLY A 325 -20.20 16.60 11.25
N TYR A 326 -19.29 16.46 10.28
CA TYR A 326 -18.16 15.52 10.38
C TYR A 326 -17.18 15.92 11.49
N ARG A 327 -16.78 14.93 12.30
CA ARG A 327 -15.86 15.11 13.43
C ARG A 327 -14.59 14.27 13.33
N GLY A 328 -14.51 13.39 12.33
CA GLY A 328 -13.36 12.53 12.10
C GLY A 328 -12.23 13.25 11.36
N LEU A 329 -11.24 12.48 10.92
CA LEU A 329 -10.03 12.97 10.25
C LEU A 329 -10.27 13.24 8.76
N ILE A 330 -9.52 14.19 8.20
CA ILE A 330 -9.57 14.54 6.77
C ILE A 330 -8.18 14.42 6.17
N SER A 331 -8.10 13.81 4.97
CA SER A 331 -6.91 13.75 4.13
C SER A 331 -7.24 13.85 2.65
N THR A 332 -6.21 14.01 1.82
CA THR A 332 -6.27 13.97 0.36
C THR A 332 -4.84 13.87 -0.21
N TYR A 333 -4.65 13.90 -1.53
CA TYR A 333 -3.33 13.85 -2.21
C TYR A 333 -2.50 12.64 -1.79
N ASN A 334 -3.12 11.46 -1.78
CA ASN A 334 -2.49 10.22 -1.32
C ASN A 334 -1.62 9.51 -2.38
N ASN A 335 -1.29 10.19 -3.44
CA ASN A 335 -0.34 9.77 -4.47
C ASN A 335 0.86 10.71 -4.49
N TRP A 336 1.91 10.32 -5.16
CA TRP A 336 3.07 11.13 -5.53
C TRP A 336 3.84 11.79 -4.35
N PRO A 337 5.01 11.29 -3.99
CA PRO A 337 5.75 11.74 -2.80
C PRO A 337 6.68 12.93 -3.09
N THR A 338 6.32 13.87 -3.97
CA THR A 338 7.13 15.05 -4.27
C THR A 338 7.07 16.09 -3.15
N LEU A 339 8.03 17.01 -3.12
CA LEU A 339 8.06 18.08 -2.13
C LEU A 339 6.88 19.03 -2.28
N GLN A 340 6.46 19.34 -3.52
CA GLN A 340 5.28 20.19 -3.77
C GLN A 340 4.03 19.60 -3.10
N THR A 341 3.74 18.33 -3.38
CA THR A 341 2.57 17.66 -2.78
C THR A 341 2.73 17.49 -1.26
N ALA A 342 3.96 17.31 -0.76
CA ALA A 342 4.22 17.27 0.68
C ALA A 342 3.88 18.60 1.36
N LEU A 343 4.15 19.75 0.69
CA LEU A 343 3.73 21.06 1.21
C LEU A 343 2.21 21.21 1.26
N SER A 344 1.49 20.71 0.25
CA SER A 344 0.01 20.69 0.28
C SER A 344 -0.53 19.83 1.42
N ARG A 345 0.10 18.68 1.71
CA ARG A 345 -0.26 17.80 2.84
C ARG A 345 0.06 18.37 4.20
N ARG A 346 0.92 19.38 4.29
CA ARG A 346 1.32 19.99 5.57
C ARG A 346 0.12 20.48 6.38
N ASP A 347 -0.93 20.96 5.73
CA ASP A 347 -2.10 21.56 6.39
C ASP A 347 -3.20 20.52 6.70
N LEU A 348 -3.06 19.27 6.23
CA LEU A 348 -4.00 18.19 6.52
C LEU A 348 -3.90 17.71 7.97
N GLU A 349 -4.97 17.14 8.49
CA GLU A 349 -5.02 16.55 9.84
C GLU A 349 -4.23 15.24 9.91
N VAL A 350 -4.21 14.50 8.82
CA VAL A 350 -3.50 13.23 8.65
C VAL A 350 -2.91 13.14 7.26
N VAL A 351 -1.76 12.50 7.13
CA VAL A 351 -1.11 12.26 5.83
C VAL A 351 -1.43 10.85 5.37
N THR A 352 -1.96 10.72 4.15
CA THR A 352 -2.19 9.43 3.50
C THR A 352 -1.28 9.27 2.29
N MET A 353 -0.81 8.04 2.04
CA MET A 353 0.02 7.71 0.88
C MET A 353 -0.32 6.32 0.33
N ASN A 354 -0.38 6.23 -1.00
CA ASN A 354 -0.46 4.97 -1.75
C ASN A 354 0.94 4.54 -2.19
N THR A 355 1.20 3.24 -2.19
CA THR A 355 2.45 2.69 -2.69
C THR A 355 2.30 1.24 -3.11
N TYR A 356 2.93 0.88 -4.21
CA TYR A 356 2.97 -0.50 -4.71
C TYR A 356 4.39 -0.91 -5.06
N HIS A 357 4.69 -2.18 -4.85
CA HIS A 357 5.90 -2.75 -5.42
C HIS A 357 5.60 -3.30 -6.80
N ASP A 358 6.44 -2.90 -7.74
CA ASP A 358 6.31 -3.07 -9.18
C ASP A 358 5.25 -2.14 -9.80
N TRP A 359 5.07 -2.20 -11.10
CA TRP A 359 4.12 -1.40 -11.85
C TRP A 359 3.57 -2.23 -13.01
N VAL A 360 2.30 -2.10 -13.32
CA VAL A 360 1.63 -2.86 -14.38
C VAL A 360 0.73 -1.96 -15.21
N GLY A 361 0.71 -2.22 -16.51
CA GLY A 361 -0.11 -1.45 -17.48
C GLY A 361 -1.60 -1.78 -17.47
N GLY A 362 -2.08 -2.68 -16.60
CA GLY A 362 -3.51 -3.02 -16.49
C GLY A 362 -3.80 -4.53 -16.47
N TYR A 363 -5.02 -4.90 -16.87
CA TYR A 363 -5.55 -6.27 -16.81
C TYR A 363 -5.63 -6.95 -18.18
N ALA A 364 -5.08 -6.34 -19.20
CA ALA A 364 -5.14 -6.87 -20.57
C ALA A 364 -3.88 -7.69 -20.91
N PRO A 365 -3.97 -8.67 -21.82
CA PRO A 365 -2.81 -9.28 -22.45
C PRO A 365 -1.84 -8.23 -23.00
N GLY A 366 -0.55 -8.48 -22.86
CA GLY A 366 0.52 -7.52 -23.19
C GLY A 366 0.93 -6.62 -22.03
N SER A 367 0.24 -6.66 -20.88
CA SER A 367 0.67 -5.96 -19.66
C SER A 367 2.00 -6.52 -19.15
N ALA A 368 2.83 -5.65 -18.57
CA ALA A 368 4.18 -5.98 -18.17
C ALA A 368 4.47 -5.60 -16.71
N LEU A 369 5.34 -6.39 -16.07
CA LEU A 369 5.98 -6.11 -14.79
C LEU A 369 7.50 -6.07 -14.96
N ARG A 370 8.20 -5.42 -14.03
CA ARG A 370 9.69 -5.45 -14.01
C ARG A 370 10.25 -6.76 -13.46
N GLN A 371 9.48 -7.52 -12.67
CA GLN A 371 9.91 -8.76 -12.01
C GLN A 371 11.13 -8.55 -11.09
N VAL A 372 11.09 -7.51 -10.27
CA VAL A 372 12.17 -7.14 -9.35
C VAL A 372 11.80 -7.51 -7.93
N SER A 373 12.77 -8.00 -7.15
CA SER A 373 12.64 -8.19 -5.69
C SER A 373 12.61 -6.84 -4.98
N SER A 374 11.68 -6.64 -4.06
CA SER A 374 11.61 -5.45 -3.22
C SER A 374 12.77 -5.37 -2.23
N ILE A 375 13.31 -6.50 -1.81
CA ILE A 375 14.49 -6.58 -0.94
C ILE A 375 15.74 -6.13 -1.70
N ALA A 376 15.95 -6.67 -2.91
CA ALA A 376 17.07 -6.26 -3.77
C ALA A 376 16.99 -4.80 -4.20
N ASP A 377 15.78 -4.27 -4.38
CA ASP A 377 15.47 -2.85 -4.64
C ASP A 377 15.61 -1.97 -3.38
N GLY A 378 15.95 -2.57 -2.22
CA GLY A 378 16.13 -1.86 -0.95
C GLY A 378 14.85 -1.28 -0.39
N ALA A 379 13.73 -1.96 -0.55
CA ALA A 379 12.40 -1.53 -0.12
C ALA A 379 12.00 -0.13 -0.64
N ASN A 380 12.37 0.18 -1.89
CA ASN A 380 12.22 1.53 -2.45
C ASN A 380 10.77 2.05 -2.36
N TYR A 381 9.77 1.22 -2.67
CA TYR A 381 8.35 1.61 -2.58
C TYR A 381 7.93 2.07 -1.17
N MET A 382 8.49 1.48 -0.12
CA MET A 382 8.27 1.88 1.28
C MET A 382 9.05 3.16 1.62
N ARG A 383 10.33 3.24 1.21
CA ARG A 383 11.20 4.37 1.54
C ARG A 383 10.68 5.68 0.96
N MET A 384 10.15 5.65 -0.26
CA MET A 384 9.63 6.84 -0.93
C MET A 384 8.46 7.46 -0.17
N ILE A 385 7.50 6.67 0.30
CA ILE A 385 6.37 7.21 1.05
C ILE A 385 6.77 7.62 2.48
N ALA A 386 7.81 7.02 3.04
CA ALA A 386 8.34 7.44 4.35
C ALA A 386 8.80 8.90 4.34
N ALA A 387 9.37 9.36 3.22
CA ALA A 387 9.80 10.74 3.02
C ALA A 387 8.62 11.74 2.90
N ALA A 388 7.40 11.27 2.65
CA ALA A 388 6.21 12.14 2.61
C ALA A 388 5.57 12.38 3.99
N ARG A 389 6.00 11.68 5.03
CA ARG A 389 5.47 11.81 6.39
C ARG A 389 5.83 13.18 6.99
N TRP A 390 4.85 13.86 7.61
CA TRP A 390 5.09 14.98 8.50
C TRP A 390 5.08 14.52 9.96
N PHE A 391 6.16 14.76 10.71
CA PHE A 391 6.15 14.52 12.14
C PHE A 391 5.11 15.43 12.82
N GLY A 392 4.42 14.89 13.82
CA GLY A 392 3.31 15.57 14.49
C GLY A 392 1.94 15.33 13.85
N LYS A 393 1.87 14.48 12.82
CA LYS A 393 0.62 14.03 12.19
C LYS A 393 0.57 12.51 12.09
N PRO A 394 -0.61 11.89 12.24
CA PRO A 394 -0.78 10.48 11.90
C PRO A 394 -0.40 10.22 10.44
N PHE A 395 0.16 9.05 10.18
CA PHE A 395 0.54 8.62 8.84
C PHE A 395 -0.15 7.31 8.46
N ILE A 396 -0.81 7.32 7.35
CA ILE A 396 -1.65 6.22 6.84
C ILE A 396 -1.17 5.80 5.46
N VAL A 397 -0.86 4.52 5.31
CA VAL A 397 -0.72 3.92 3.99
C VAL A 397 -2.11 3.52 3.53
N SER A 398 -2.70 4.34 2.67
CA SER A 398 -4.09 4.16 2.22
C SER A 398 -4.26 3.09 1.15
N GLU A 399 -3.17 2.72 0.48
CA GLU A 399 -3.09 1.57 -0.43
C GLU A 399 -1.68 1.01 -0.45
N TYR A 400 -1.57 -0.32 -0.36
CA TYR A 400 -0.31 -1.00 -0.66
C TYR A 400 -0.57 -2.43 -1.10
N ASP A 401 0.29 -2.94 -1.98
CA ASP A 401 0.52 -4.37 -2.21
C ASP A 401 1.76 -4.60 -3.08
N HIS A 402 2.11 -5.89 -3.28
CA HIS A 402 2.95 -6.33 -4.38
C HIS A 402 2.04 -6.82 -5.51
N LEU A 403 2.25 -6.31 -6.72
CA LEU A 403 1.37 -6.62 -7.83
C LEU A 403 1.56 -8.06 -8.31
N PHE A 404 0.43 -8.75 -8.53
CA PHE A 404 0.40 -10.02 -9.20
C PHE A 404 0.83 -9.77 -10.66
N TRP A 405 1.66 -10.51 -11.16
CA TRP A 405 2.33 -11.79 -11.05
C TRP A 405 3.82 -11.65 -10.66
N ASN A 406 4.24 -10.61 -9.97
CA ASN A 406 5.61 -10.51 -9.48
C ASN A 406 5.94 -11.73 -8.63
N ARG A 407 6.97 -12.50 -9.00
CA ARG A 407 7.32 -13.77 -8.33
C ARG A 407 7.87 -13.60 -6.92
N TYR A 408 8.27 -12.39 -6.55
CA TYR A 408 8.77 -12.06 -5.21
C TYR A 408 7.66 -11.59 -4.25
N ARG A 409 6.38 -11.86 -4.54
CA ARG A 409 5.25 -11.42 -3.70
C ARG A 409 5.28 -11.95 -2.27
N TYR A 410 6.01 -13.05 -2.00
CA TYR A 410 6.25 -13.54 -0.64
C TYR A 410 6.97 -12.52 0.25
N GLU A 411 7.69 -11.54 -0.31
CA GLU A 411 8.35 -10.45 0.42
C GLU A 411 7.36 -9.43 1.00
N ALA A 412 6.17 -9.29 0.40
CA ALA A 412 5.17 -8.26 0.76
C ALA A 412 4.79 -8.29 2.24
N GLY A 413 4.65 -9.49 2.81
CA GLY A 413 4.26 -9.70 4.21
C GLY A 413 5.33 -9.29 5.21
N LEU A 414 6.58 -9.18 4.81
CA LEU A 414 7.69 -8.77 5.67
C LEU A 414 8.06 -7.30 5.47
N VAL A 415 8.26 -6.87 4.22
CA VAL A 415 8.88 -5.56 3.94
C VAL A 415 8.04 -4.43 4.50
N LEU A 416 6.84 -4.19 3.97
CA LEU A 416 6.06 -3.02 4.40
C LEU A 416 5.59 -3.12 5.85
N PRO A 417 5.02 -4.24 6.34
CA PRO A 417 4.55 -4.32 7.73
C PRO A 417 5.64 -4.14 8.78
N ALA A 418 6.82 -4.71 8.58
CA ALA A 418 7.92 -4.55 9.51
C ALA A 418 8.44 -3.11 9.56
N TYR A 419 8.66 -2.51 8.39
CA TYR A 419 9.15 -1.14 8.33
C TYR A 419 8.08 -0.12 8.74
N ALA A 420 6.80 -0.35 8.47
CA ALA A 420 5.72 0.49 9.00
C ALA A 420 5.67 0.48 10.53
N SER A 421 5.93 -0.68 11.15
CA SER A 421 6.10 -0.78 12.60
C SER A 421 7.31 0.03 13.08
N LEU A 422 8.47 -0.15 12.45
CA LEU A 422 9.70 0.59 12.76
C LEU A 422 9.49 2.10 12.64
N GLN A 423 8.86 2.54 11.55
CA GLN A 423 8.52 3.95 11.30
C GLN A 423 7.45 4.49 12.26
N GLY A 424 6.72 3.62 12.96
CA GLY A 424 5.61 4.02 13.81
C GLY A 424 4.45 4.61 13.01
N TRP A 425 4.09 4.06 11.85
CA TRP A 425 2.91 4.45 11.09
C TRP A 425 1.64 3.93 11.76
N ASP A 426 0.50 4.52 11.43
CA ASP A 426 -0.74 4.34 12.21
C ASP A 426 -1.74 3.41 11.55
N VAL A 427 -1.84 3.40 10.22
CA VAL A 427 -2.75 2.51 9.47
C VAL A 427 -2.06 1.95 8.24
N LEU A 428 -2.27 0.66 7.97
CA LEU A 428 -1.87 0.00 6.72
C LEU A 428 -3.09 -0.56 6.02
N CYS A 429 -3.46 -0.01 4.86
CA CYS A 429 -4.55 -0.49 4.02
C CYS A 429 -4.02 -1.38 2.90
N ARG A 430 -4.17 -2.69 3.05
CA ARG A 430 -3.95 -3.60 1.94
C ARG A 430 -5.03 -3.38 0.89
N HIS A 431 -4.60 -3.14 -0.35
CA HIS A 431 -5.50 -2.78 -1.44
C HIS A 431 -5.73 -3.95 -2.40
N GLY A 432 -6.97 -4.07 -2.88
CA GLY A 432 -7.34 -5.02 -3.91
C GLY A 432 -8.83 -5.00 -4.23
N HIS A 433 -9.18 -5.64 -5.33
CA HIS A 433 -10.58 -5.84 -5.74
C HIS A 433 -11.24 -6.92 -4.87
N GLY A 434 -11.53 -6.57 -3.62
CA GLY A 434 -11.95 -7.49 -2.57
C GLY A 434 -10.74 -8.25 -2.00
N PRO A 435 -10.06 -7.71 -0.97
CA PRO A 435 -8.88 -8.35 -0.36
C PRO A 435 -9.20 -9.67 0.33
N ILE A 436 -10.46 -9.91 0.61
CA ILE A 436 -10.98 -11.17 1.14
C ILE A 436 -12.02 -11.72 0.17
N VAL A 437 -11.92 -13.01 -0.15
CA VAL A 437 -12.95 -13.81 -0.79
C VAL A 437 -13.37 -14.93 0.15
N LEU A 438 -14.60 -15.40 -0.01
CA LEU A 438 -15.17 -16.41 0.87
C LEU A 438 -14.94 -17.84 0.35
N ALA A 439 -14.79 -17.98 -0.97
CA ALA A 439 -14.51 -19.26 -1.61
C ALA A 439 -13.83 -19.06 -2.98
N TYR A 440 -13.10 -20.08 -3.44
CA TYR A 440 -12.71 -20.18 -4.84
C TYR A 440 -13.94 -20.40 -5.74
N GLY A 441 -13.88 -19.87 -6.96
CA GLY A 441 -14.90 -20.14 -7.98
C GLY A 441 -16.14 -19.25 -7.93
N GLU A 442 -16.09 -18.12 -7.24
CA GLU A 442 -17.13 -17.11 -7.34
C GLU A 442 -17.28 -16.62 -8.81
N PRO A 443 -18.51 -16.28 -9.28
CA PRO A 443 -18.80 -16.13 -10.70
C PRO A 443 -18.25 -14.86 -11.37
N TYR A 444 -17.75 -13.92 -10.59
CA TYR A 444 -17.34 -12.60 -11.09
C TYR A 444 -15.94 -12.62 -11.74
N PRO A 445 -15.70 -11.80 -12.78
CA PRO A 445 -14.43 -11.81 -13.52
C PRO A 445 -13.17 -11.69 -12.63
N HIS A 446 -13.16 -10.76 -11.67
CA HIS A 446 -12.02 -10.57 -10.76
C HIS A 446 -11.89 -11.64 -9.67
N LYS A 447 -12.78 -12.65 -9.66
CA LYS A 447 -12.75 -13.78 -8.72
C LYS A 447 -12.57 -15.13 -9.40
N LYS A 448 -12.33 -15.12 -10.72
CA LYS A 448 -12.04 -16.32 -11.52
C LYS A 448 -10.55 -16.59 -11.71
N ALA A 449 -9.71 -15.60 -11.42
CA ALA A 449 -8.27 -15.66 -11.52
C ALA A 449 -7.64 -14.60 -10.62
N MET A 450 -6.38 -14.78 -10.25
CA MET A 450 -5.58 -13.69 -9.70
C MET A 450 -5.24 -12.71 -10.84
N LEU A 451 -5.34 -11.42 -10.56
CA LEU A 451 -5.06 -10.32 -11.47
C LEU A 451 -4.21 -9.28 -10.74
N PRO A 452 -3.60 -8.28 -11.40
CA PRO A 452 -2.66 -7.36 -10.77
C PRO A 452 -3.09 -6.78 -9.43
N TYR A 453 -4.34 -6.34 -9.33
CA TYR A 453 -4.93 -5.82 -8.08
C TYR A 453 -6.04 -6.73 -7.52
N ALA A 454 -6.21 -7.95 -8.02
CA ALA A 454 -7.23 -8.91 -7.57
C ALA A 454 -6.55 -10.20 -7.08
N ILE A 455 -5.91 -10.10 -5.92
CA ILE A 455 -5.05 -11.12 -5.34
C ILE A 455 -5.66 -11.82 -4.11
N ALA A 456 -6.95 -11.64 -3.86
CA ALA A 456 -7.62 -12.24 -2.71
C ALA A 456 -7.62 -13.78 -2.73
N LEU A 457 -7.45 -14.37 -3.91
CA LEU A 457 -7.31 -15.82 -4.13
C LEU A 457 -5.87 -16.33 -3.90
N ASP A 458 -4.90 -15.44 -3.77
CA ASP A 458 -3.47 -15.78 -3.69
C ASP A 458 -3.09 -16.27 -2.27
N PRO A 459 -2.71 -17.54 -2.09
CA PRO A 459 -2.31 -18.07 -0.77
C PRO A 459 -1.01 -17.42 -0.26
N VAL A 460 -0.13 -16.95 -1.15
CA VAL A 460 1.11 -16.24 -0.79
C VAL A 460 0.77 -14.85 -0.25
N ALA A 461 -0.13 -14.14 -0.93
CA ALA A 461 -0.61 -12.83 -0.46
C ALA A 461 -1.38 -12.95 0.88
N ARG A 462 -2.10 -14.05 1.11
CA ARG A 462 -2.74 -14.35 2.41
C ARG A 462 -1.73 -14.61 3.52
N ALA A 463 -0.64 -15.32 3.23
CA ALA A 463 0.46 -15.46 4.18
C ALA A 463 1.06 -14.09 4.56
N GLY A 464 1.20 -13.20 3.57
CA GLY A 464 1.61 -11.81 3.79
C GLY A 464 0.65 -11.01 4.67
N GLU A 465 -0.66 -11.21 4.50
CA GLU A 465 -1.71 -10.60 5.34
C GLU A 465 -1.60 -11.06 6.80
N THR A 466 -1.41 -12.36 7.01
CA THR A 466 -1.19 -12.94 8.33
C THR A 466 0.03 -12.31 9.02
N LEU A 467 1.13 -12.15 8.30
CA LEU A 467 2.33 -11.50 8.82
C LEU A 467 2.11 -10.01 9.13
N ALA A 468 1.31 -9.29 8.34
CA ALA A 468 0.93 -7.92 8.65
C ALA A 468 0.12 -7.84 9.96
N ALA A 469 -0.77 -8.80 10.21
CA ALA A 469 -1.49 -8.89 11.48
C ALA A 469 -0.55 -9.12 12.67
N LEU A 470 0.48 -9.95 12.52
CA LEU A 470 1.44 -10.27 13.58
C LEU A 470 2.50 -9.16 13.76
N LEU A 471 3.26 -8.85 12.73
CA LEU A 471 4.39 -7.93 12.81
C LEU A 471 3.95 -6.48 13.09
N TYR A 472 2.87 -6.05 12.43
CA TYR A 472 2.42 -4.67 12.51
C TYR A 472 1.24 -4.47 13.48
N ARG A 473 0.10 -5.17 13.30
CA ARG A 473 -1.11 -4.94 14.11
C ARG A 473 -0.93 -5.41 15.55
N ARG A 474 -0.43 -6.61 15.79
CA ARG A 474 -0.04 -7.09 17.13
C ARG A 474 1.15 -6.32 17.68
N GLY A 475 2.05 -5.86 16.82
CA GLY A 475 3.16 -4.99 17.19
C GLY A 475 4.41 -5.76 17.61
N ASP A 476 4.66 -6.92 17.03
CA ASP A 476 5.85 -7.72 17.33
C ASP A 476 7.15 -6.97 16.99
N VAL A 477 7.13 -6.20 15.90
CA VAL A 477 8.22 -5.28 15.56
C VAL A 477 8.05 -3.97 16.32
N ALA A 478 9.08 -3.59 17.06
CA ALA A 478 9.13 -2.35 17.84
C ALA A 478 9.25 -1.11 16.93
N THR A 479 8.66 0.00 17.40
CA THR A 479 8.92 1.32 16.79
C THR A 479 10.35 1.76 17.09
N SER A 480 11.00 2.39 16.11
CA SER A 480 12.31 3.00 16.23
C SER A 480 12.42 3.95 17.42
N GLY A 481 13.52 3.88 18.15
CA GLY A 481 13.88 4.83 19.21
C GLY A 481 14.50 6.13 18.69
N ILE A 482 14.94 6.15 17.41
CA ILE A 482 15.52 7.33 16.77
C ILE A 482 14.58 7.94 15.74
N THR A 483 14.67 9.26 15.58
CA THR A 483 13.97 10.01 14.54
C THR A 483 14.94 10.89 13.77
N ILE A 484 14.87 10.81 12.44
CA ILE A 484 15.69 11.62 11.52
C ILE A 484 14.74 12.58 10.82
N ARG A 485 14.96 13.88 10.99
CA ARG A 485 14.03 14.92 10.58
C ARG A 485 14.59 15.70 9.39
N PHE A 486 13.81 15.75 8.33
CA PHE A 486 14.13 16.53 7.14
C PHE A 486 13.45 17.89 7.24
N ALA A 487 14.26 18.95 7.35
CA ALA A 487 13.76 20.31 7.50
C ALA A 487 13.27 20.88 6.17
N VAL A 488 12.06 21.43 6.17
CA VAL A 488 11.43 22.06 4.99
C VAL A 488 11.19 23.54 5.28
N ARG A 489 11.75 24.43 4.43
CA ARG A 489 11.58 25.89 4.51
C ARG A 489 10.30 26.40 3.82
N GLY A 490 9.60 25.53 3.13
CA GLY A 490 8.41 25.85 2.39
C GLY A 490 8.69 26.16 0.93
N GLY A 491 8.10 27.24 0.41
CA GLY A 491 8.26 27.61 -1.01
C GLY A 491 9.69 27.84 -1.48
N GLU A 492 10.63 28.15 -0.56
CA GLU A 492 12.06 28.30 -0.86
C GLU A 492 12.73 27.01 -1.33
N ASP A 493 12.16 25.88 -0.97
CA ASP A 493 12.70 24.56 -1.32
C ASP A 493 12.12 24.02 -2.63
N LEU A 494 11.14 24.72 -3.23
CA LEU A 494 10.59 24.38 -4.54
C LEU A 494 11.54 24.78 -5.67
N GLY A 495 11.36 24.19 -6.84
CA GLY A 495 12.06 24.56 -8.07
C GLY A 495 13.05 23.55 -8.57
N GLU A 496 13.36 22.56 -7.78
CA GLU A 496 14.00 21.37 -8.30
C GLU A 496 12.99 20.56 -9.11
N ASP A 497 13.51 19.68 -9.95
CA ASP A 497 12.81 18.69 -10.71
C ASP A 497 11.52 18.21 -10.00
N MET A 498 10.39 18.17 -10.71
CA MET A 498 9.10 17.71 -10.15
C MET A 498 9.15 16.29 -9.61
N GLN A 499 10.16 15.54 -9.99
CA GLN A 499 10.50 14.26 -9.41
C GLN A 499 11.49 14.40 -8.24
N ALA A 500 11.77 15.60 -7.76
CA ALA A 500 12.60 15.79 -6.57
C ALA A 500 12.04 14.97 -5.41
N ARG A 501 12.33 13.73 -5.49
CA ARG A 501 12.13 12.68 -4.49
C ARG A 501 13.21 12.80 -3.46
N GLU A 502 13.66 14.03 -3.31
CA GLU A 502 14.70 14.26 -2.38
C GLU A 502 14.21 14.03 -0.96
N PRO A 503 15.06 13.45 -0.28
CA PRO A 503 16.36 12.94 -0.75
C PRO A 503 16.28 11.43 -1.00
N GLU A 504 16.25 10.96 -2.23
CA GLU A 504 16.14 9.52 -2.55
C GLU A 504 17.21 8.70 -1.82
N ARG A 505 18.45 9.21 -1.75
CA ARG A 505 19.55 8.57 -1.01
C ARG A 505 19.35 8.60 0.49
N LEU A 506 18.81 9.68 1.03
CA LEU A 506 18.54 9.81 2.46
C LEU A 506 17.35 8.96 2.90
N THR A 507 16.44 8.59 1.99
CA THR A 507 15.34 7.67 2.31
C THR A 507 15.81 6.28 2.73
N GLU A 508 17.06 5.88 2.40
CA GLU A 508 17.66 4.65 2.92
C GLU A 508 17.75 4.64 4.46
N LEU A 509 17.77 5.80 5.09
CA LEU A 509 17.72 5.94 6.54
C LEU A 509 16.39 5.45 7.14
N ALA A 510 15.32 5.33 6.34
CA ALA A 510 14.07 4.70 6.75
C ALA A 510 14.21 3.22 7.09
N LEU A 511 15.25 2.56 6.59
CA LEU A 511 15.57 1.16 6.91
C LEU A 511 16.20 1.00 8.29
N ILE A 512 16.63 2.11 8.91
CA ILE A 512 17.36 2.12 10.17
C ILE A 512 16.50 2.70 11.29
N GLY A 513 15.80 3.79 11.03
CA GLY A 513 15.02 4.51 12.02
C GLY A 513 13.86 5.30 11.43
N GLY A 514 13.11 6.01 12.26
CA GLY A 514 11.98 6.83 11.85
C GLY A 514 12.44 8.06 11.08
N ILE A 515 11.94 8.25 9.84
CA ILE A 515 12.18 9.47 9.04
C ILE A 515 10.89 10.27 8.84
N GLY A 516 11.03 11.56 8.56
CA GLY A 516 9.90 12.42 8.21
C GLY A 516 10.26 13.90 8.12
N LEU A 517 9.32 14.68 7.61
CA LEU A 517 9.43 16.11 7.40
C LEU A 517 9.11 16.90 8.68
N VAL A 518 9.79 18.01 8.86
CA VAL A 518 9.48 19.03 9.87
C VAL A 518 9.61 20.43 9.26
N PRO A 519 8.85 21.42 9.74
CA PRO A 519 9.13 22.82 9.40
C PRO A 519 10.54 23.22 9.83
N ALA A 520 11.23 24.03 9.04
CA ALA A 520 12.63 24.40 9.29
C ALA A 520 12.87 25.14 10.61
N ASP A 521 11.84 25.80 11.16
CA ASP A 521 11.89 26.43 12.49
C ASP A 521 11.79 25.43 13.67
N ARG A 522 11.63 24.13 13.39
CA ARG A 522 11.57 23.03 14.35
C ARG A 522 12.68 22.00 14.17
N VAL A 523 13.81 22.47 13.64
CA VAL A 523 15.00 21.64 13.41
C VAL A 523 15.72 21.42 14.74
N ASP A 524 16.14 20.18 14.99
CA ASP A 524 17.09 19.80 16.01
C ASP A 524 18.43 19.37 15.39
N ASP A 525 19.38 18.92 16.22
CA ASP A 525 20.74 18.56 15.79
C ASP A 525 20.83 17.44 14.75
N TYR A 526 19.72 16.71 14.51
CA TYR A 526 19.63 15.62 13.52
C TYR A 526 18.85 15.98 12.27
N ALA A 527 18.38 17.23 12.18
CA ALA A 527 17.59 17.63 11.04
C ALA A 527 18.47 17.93 9.82
N ILE A 528 18.04 17.45 8.68
CA ILE A 528 18.66 17.66 7.39
C ILE A 528 17.74 18.56 6.56
N GLY A 529 18.30 19.56 5.89
CA GLY A 529 17.53 20.37 4.94
C GLY A 529 17.19 19.56 3.69
N VAL A 530 15.90 19.46 3.34
CA VAL A 530 15.43 18.67 2.21
C VAL A 530 15.94 19.22 0.87
N ALA A 531 15.97 20.53 0.71
CA ALA A 531 16.45 21.19 -0.52
C ALA A 531 17.98 21.30 -0.62
N GLN A 532 18.71 20.80 0.37
CA GLN A 532 20.18 20.79 0.34
C GLN A 532 20.76 19.36 0.35
N PRO A 533 20.25 18.43 -0.43
CA PRO A 533 20.68 17.03 -0.41
C PRO A 533 22.12 16.84 -0.91
N ARG A 534 22.68 17.86 -1.56
CA ARG A 534 24.01 17.79 -2.17
C ARG A 534 25.15 17.96 -1.16
N THR A 535 24.87 18.33 0.09
CA THR A 535 25.87 18.61 1.11
C THR A 535 25.96 17.56 2.21
N GLN A 536 24.94 16.74 2.41
CA GLN A 536 24.91 15.63 3.38
C GLN A 536 24.37 14.37 2.76
N GLY A 537 25.16 13.27 2.80
CA GLY A 537 24.71 11.94 2.37
C GLY A 537 24.18 11.10 3.53
N ALA A 538 23.59 9.95 3.24
CA ALA A 538 23.18 9.00 4.27
C ALA A 538 24.35 8.57 5.18
N ASP A 539 25.57 8.46 4.64
CA ASP A 539 26.76 8.09 5.39
C ASP A 539 27.15 9.15 6.44
N ASP A 540 26.95 10.46 6.15
CA ASP A 540 27.22 11.54 7.11
C ASP A 540 26.26 11.46 8.31
N VAL A 541 24.98 11.19 8.03
CA VAL A 541 23.95 11.01 9.06
C VAL A 541 24.23 9.77 9.90
N LEU A 542 24.63 8.65 9.26
CA LEU A 542 25.02 7.44 9.95
C LEU A 542 26.24 7.67 10.87
N ALA A 543 27.23 8.41 10.40
CA ALA A 543 28.38 8.77 11.21
C ALA A 543 27.93 9.57 12.45
N ALA A 544 27.10 10.59 12.28
CA ALA A 544 26.56 11.39 13.37
C ALA A 544 25.76 10.56 14.39
N LEU A 545 24.91 9.62 13.91
CA LEU A 545 24.15 8.70 14.76
C LEU A 545 25.03 7.76 15.56
N ARG A 546 26.17 7.32 14.99
CA ARG A 546 27.17 6.50 15.70
C ARG A 546 27.95 7.31 16.72
N ASP A 547 28.39 8.52 16.38
CA ASP A 547 29.15 9.42 17.26
C ASP A 547 28.29 9.84 18.46
N SER A 548 27.01 10.14 18.26
CA SER A 548 26.07 10.44 19.34
C SER A 548 25.64 9.22 20.15
N ARG A 549 26.02 8.01 19.75
CA ARG A 549 25.59 6.73 20.32
C ARG A 549 24.09 6.49 20.24
N SER A 550 23.39 7.19 19.35
CA SER A 550 22.00 6.93 19.07
C SER A 550 21.82 5.59 18.33
N LEU A 551 22.81 5.20 17.54
CA LEU A 551 22.87 3.89 16.90
C LEU A 551 23.85 2.98 17.66
N PRO A 552 23.52 1.71 17.96
CA PRO A 552 24.42 0.75 18.60
C PRO A 552 25.76 0.62 17.85
N ARG A 553 26.87 0.51 18.58
CA ARG A 553 28.20 0.40 17.97
C ARG A 553 28.41 -0.80 17.08
N ASN A 554 27.69 -1.89 17.35
CA ASN A 554 27.73 -3.14 16.60
C ASN A 554 26.66 -3.21 15.50
N ASN A 555 25.91 -2.13 15.26
CA ASN A 555 24.93 -2.07 14.18
C ASN A 555 25.61 -2.28 12.83
N LYS A 556 25.12 -3.23 12.06
CA LYS A 556 25.73 -3.75 10.83
C LYS A 556 25.53 -2.86 9.61
N THR A 557 24.77 -1.76 9.75
CA THR A 557 24.44 -0.91 8.61
C THR A 557 25.67 -0.37 7.90
N GLY A 558 25.66 -0.53 6.57
CA GLY A 558 26.64 0.05 5.67
C GLY A 558 26.05 0.23 4.29
N THR A 559 25.92 1.46 3.84
CA THR A 559 25.36 1.81 2.53
C THR A 559 26.17 1.17 1.40
N GLN A 560 27.50 1.14 1.54
CA GLN A 560 28.43 0.49 0.60
C GLN A 560 28.26 -1.04 0.54
N SER A 561 27.96 -1.68 1.66
CA SER A 561 27.72 -3.14 1.72
C SER A 561 26.32 -3.51 1.24
N GLY A 562 25.37 -2.58 1.31
CA GLY A 562 23.95 -2.82 1.05
C GLY A 562 23.24 -3.54 2.20
N ILE A 563 23.82 -3.51 3.41
CA ILE A 563 23.24 -4.09 4.62
C ILE A 563 22.66 -2.95 5.45
N TYR A 564 21.40 -3.10 5.90
CA TYR A 564 20.70 -2.13 6.75
C TYR A 564 20.10 -2.87 7.94
N GLU A 565 20.55 -2.52 9.14
CA GLU A 565 20.02 -3.03 10.40
C GLU A 565 19.28 -1.92 11.12
N SER A 566 18.03 -2.17 11.53
CA SER A 566 17.25 -1.20 12.31
C SER A 566 17.95 -0.86 13.62
N ASP A 567 17.66 0.31 14.17
CA ASP A 567 18.16 0.74 15.50
C ASP A 567 17.70 -0.21 16.62
N THR A 568 16.59 -0.88 16.43
CA THR A 568 16.06 -1.91 17.34
C THR A 568 16.80 -3.25 17.24
N GLY A 569 17.62 -3.46 16.19
CA GLY A 569 18.28 -4.73 15.89
C GLY A 569 17.35 -5.82 15.40
N GLN A 570 16.05 -5.55 15.28
CA GLN A 570 15.04 -6.56 14.93
C GLN A 570 14.89 -6.83 13.43
N ILE A 571 15.32 -5.89 12.58
CA ILE A 571 15.22 -6.00 11.13
C ILE A 571 16.60 -5.88 10.51
N VAL A 572 16.97 -6.83 9.66
CA VAL A 572 18.20 -6.78 8.86
C VAL A 572 17.86 -7.04 7.41
N LEU A 573 18.07 -6.05 6.56
CA LEU A 573 17.92 -6.15 5.12
C LEU A 573 19.30 -6.22 4.47
N ASP A 574 19.56 -7.25 3.68
CA ASP A 574 20.76 -7.42 2.86
C ASP A 574 20.35 -7.43 1.39
N ARG A 575 20.57 -6.30 0.71
CA ARG A 575 20.22 -6.13 -0.70
C ARG A 575 20.98 -7.08 -1.63
N ARG A 576 22.26 -7.36 -1.29
CA ARG A 576 23.12 -8.18 -2.15
C ARG A 576 22.85 -9.66 -2.01
N ALA A 577 22.54 -10.08 -0.80
CA ALA A 577 22.11 -11.46 -0.55
C ALA A 577 20.65 -11.70 -0.95
N GLY A 578 19.86 -10.63 -1.21
CA GLY A 578 18.43 -10.74 -1.45
C GLY A 578 17.70 -11.30 -0.23
N GLN A 579 18.06 -10.84 0.98
CA GLN A 579 17.54 -11.36 2.24
C GLN A 579 16.99 -10.26 3.13
N LEU A 580 15.82 -10.53 3.73
CA LEU A 580 15.27 -9.75 4.84
C LEU A 580 15.05 -10.68 6.02
N ARG A 581 15.62 -10.34 7.17
CA ARG A 581 15.52 -11.10 8.41
C ARG A 581 14.80 -10.28 9.47
N ILE A 582 13.89 -10.90 10.19
CA ILE A 582 13.17 -10.30 11.31
C ILE A 582 13.34 -11.23 12.52
N SER A 583 13.86 -10.68 13.62
CA SER A 583 14.00 -11.39 14.88
C SER A 583 13.36 -10.57 16.00
N THR A 584 12.20 -11.01 16.47
CA THR A 584 11.49 -10.43 17.60
C THR A 584 11.20 -11.51 18.63
N PRO A 585 10.88 -11.20 19.88
CA PRO A 585 10.51 -12.23 20.85
C PRO A 585 9.35 -13.12 20.42
N ALA A 586 8.34 -12.57 19.71
CA ALA A 586 7.11 -13.26 19.36
C ALA A 586 7.06 -13.80 17.93
N THR A 587 7.88 -13.26 17.02
CA THR A 587 7.93 -13.68 15.60
C THR A 587 9.34 -13.59 15.07
N GLU A 588 9.79 -14.65 14.44
CA GLU A 588 11.01 -14.72 13.65
C GLU A 588 10.66 -15.06 12.21
N ALA A 589 11.28 -14.37 11.25
CA ALA A 589 10.98 -14.56 9.83
C ALA A 589 12.17 -14.22 8.94
N ALA A 590 12.28 -14.92 7.82
CA ALA A 590 13.19 -14.55 6.76
C ALA A 590 12.54 -14.74 5.38
N ALA A 591 12.74 -13.74 4.50
CA ALA A 591 12.54 -13.87 3.07
C ALA A 591 13.90 -13.88 2.37
N PHE A 592 14.04 -14.73 1.36
CA PHE A 592 15.32 -14.92 0.65
C PHE A 592 15.09 -15.29 -0.82
N SER A 593 15.91 -14.73 -1.70
CA SER A 593 15.91 -15.08 -3.12
C SER A 593 16.75 -16.34 -3.42
N SER A 594 17.66 -16.68 -2.53
CA SER A 594 18.38 -17.97 -2.50
C SER A 594 19.00 -18.16 -1.12
N LEU A 595 18.98 -19.39 -0.62
CA LEU A 595 19.62 -19.72 0.64
C LEU A 595 21.00 -20.37 0.35
N ARG A 596 22.07 -19.59 0.53
CA ARG A 596 23.45 -20.07 0.31
C ARG A 596 24.10 -20.56 1.61
N GLU A 597 23.70 -19.99 2.72
CA GLU A 597 24.15 -20.32 4.07
C GLU A 597 22.93 -20.37 4.98
N PRO A 598 22.96 -21.17 6.06
CA PRO A 598 21.88 -21.18 7.04
C PRO A 598 21.55 -19.80 7.58
N ILE A 599 20.27 -19.56 7.86
CA ILE A 599 19.80 -18.33 8.50
C ILE A 599 19.38 -18.69 9.93
N ASP A 600 20.14 -18.19 10.89
CA ASP A 600 19.83 -18.25 12.31
C ASP A 600 19.12 -16.95 12.73
N LEU A 601 17.91 -17.10 13.31
CA LEU A 601 17.09 -15.98 13.79
C LEU A 601 16.98 -15.96 15.33
N GLY A 602 17.47 -17.00 15.99
CA GLY A 602 17.44 -17.19 17.42
C GLY A 602 16.73 -18.48 17.82
N VAL A 603 15.41 -18.53 17.81
CA VAL A 603 14.66 -19.77 18.01
C VAL A 603 14.54 -20.57 16.71
N LEU A 604 14.32 -19.90 15.60
CA LEU A 604 14.18 -20.53 14.28
C LEU A 604 15.50 -20.48 13.50
N SER A 605 15.98 -21.63 13.06
CA SER A 605 17.05 -21.76 12.07
C SER A 605 16.51 -22.34 10.77
N ILE A 606 16.86 -21.72 9.64
CA ILE A 606 16.57 -22.19 8.28
C ILE A 606 17.88 -22.77 7.75
N GLU A 607 17.97 -24.10 7.69
CA GLU A 607 19.20 -24.81 7.34
C GLU A 607 19.42 -24.93 5.84
N GLN A 608 18.36 -25.28 5.10
CA GLN A 608 18.35 -25.41 3.65
C GLN A 608 16.98 -25.07 3.07
N ALA A 609 16.93 -24.64 1.81
CA ALA A 609 15.72 -24.42 1.05
C ALA A 609 15.97 -24.72 -0.44
N ASP A 610 14.98 -25.30 -1.11
CA ASP A 610 15.03 -25.67 -2.53
C ASP A 610 14.67 -24.47 -3.46
N GLY A 611 15.02 -23.24 -3.09
CA GLY A 611 14.73 -22.08 -3.91
C GLY A 611 14.49 -20.82 -3.09
N ASP A 612 13.82 -19.85 -3.72
CA ASP A 612 13.40 -18.60 -3.08
C ASP A 612 12.08 -18.77 -2.33
N GLY A 613 11.89 -17.98 -1.29
CA GLY A 613 10.68 -18.01 -0.49
C GLY A 613 10.76 -17.25 0.82
N LEU A 614 9.76 -17.49 1.63
CA LEU A 614 9.58 -16.92 2.96
C LEU A 614 9.34 -18.05 3.97
N VAL A 615 10.05 -17.99 5.09
CA VAL A 615 9.76 -18.80 6.29
C VAL A 615 9.54 -17.86 7.47
N ALA A 616 8.49 -18.10 8.24
CA ALA A 616 8.22 -17.36 9.48
C ALA A 616 7.67 -18.28 10.57
N LEU A 617 8.04 -18.02 11.81
CA LEU A 617 7.52 -18.68 12.99
C LEU A 617 7.00 -17.64 13.98
N ALA A 618 5.75 -17.79 14.41
CA ALA A 618 5.10 -16.84 15.32
C ALA A 618 4.40 -17.55 16.47
N ALA A 619 4.59 -17.08 17.70
CA ALA A 619 3.84 -17.53 18.86
C ALA A 619 2.36 -17.14 18.70
N ILE A 620 1.43 -18.08 18.89
CA ILE A 620 -0.02 -17.87 18.77
C ILE A 620 -0.80 -18.28 20.01
N ASP A 621 -0.13 -18.76 21.04
CA ASP A 621 -0.70 -18.97 22.36
C ASP A 621 -0.59 -17.70 23.23
N ARG A 622 -0.88 -17.81 24.52
CA ARG A 622 -0.82 -16.68 25.44
C ARG A 622 0.60 -16.31 25.89
N GLN A 623 1.60 -17.06 25.47
CA GLN A 623 2.99 -16.80 25.83
C GLN A 623 3.55 -15.68 24.94
N PRO A 624 4.26 -14.70 25.52
CA PRO A 624 4.71 -13.51 24.77
C PRO A 624 5.94 -13.77 23.90
N SER A 625 6.59 -14.96 23.99
CA SER A 625 7.82 -15.26 23.26
C SER A 625 7.83 -16.65 22.63
N LEU A 626 8.55 -16.78 21.53
CA LEU A 626 8.82 -18.06 20.87
C LEU A 626 9.58 -19.04 21.80
N ALA A 627 10.43 -18.52 22.67
CA ALA A 627 11.19 -19.34 23.61
C ALA A 627 10.31 -20.05 24.64
N GLU A 628 9.13 -19.50 24.94
CA GLU A 628 8.18 -20.06 25.94
C GLU A 628 6.93 -20.64 25.30
N SER A 629 6.62 -20.26 24.05
CA SER A 629 5.41 -20.68 23.35
C SER A 629 5.40 -22.20 23.12
N ARG A 630 4.24 -22.80 23.31
CA ARG A 630 3.99 -24.21 23.00
C ARG A 630 3.17 -24.40 21.74
N ARG A 631 2.64 -23.31 21.21
CA ARG A 631 1.80 -23.30 20.01
C ARG A 631 2.22 -22.18 19.09
N MET A 632 2.79 -22.53 17.97
CA MET A 632 3.37 -21.56 17.02
C MET A 632 2.79 -21.78 15.63
N LEU A 633 2.52 -20.70 14.93
CA LEU A 633 2.18 -20.71 13.51
C LEU A 633 3.48 -20.63 12.70
N LEU A 634 3.74 -21.67 11.91
CA LEU A 634 4.82 -21.67 10.92
C LEU A 634 4.23 -21.35 9.56
N ILE A 635 4.82 -20.40 8.87
CA ILE A 635 4.47 -19.97 7.52
C ILE A 635 5.62 -20.35 6.59
N PHE A 636 5.31 -21.06 5.52
CA PHE A 636 6.24 -21.34 4.42
C PHE A 636 5.58 -21.01 3.11
N ALA A 637 6.01 -19.93 2.47
CA ALA A 637 5.43 -19.43 1.22
C ALA A 637 6.52 -19.36 0.13
N THR A 638 6.17 -19.83 -1.04
CA THR A 638 7.00 -19.82 -2.25
C THR A 638 6.39 -18.88 -3.28
N ASP A 639 5.78 -19.39 -4.35
CA ASP A 639 5.07 -18.61 -5.36
C ASP A 639 3.69 -19.24 -5.65
N ALA A 640 2.79 -18.46 -6.25
CA ALA A 640 1.48 -18.95 -6.67
C ALA A 640 1.09 -18.36 -8.04
N ARG A 641 0.37 -19.16 -8.86
CA ARG A 641 -0.05 -18.80 -10.22
C ARG A 641 -1.47 -19.27 -10.50
N ASN A 642 -2.10 -18.67 -11.50
CA ASN A 642 -3.29 -19.25 -12.11
C ASN A 642 -2.90 -20.41 -13.02
N SER A 643 -3.76 -21.41 -13.14
CA SER A 643 -3.59 -22.47 -14.14
C SER A 643 -3.67 -21.90 -15.54
N GLY A 644 -2.77 -22.36 -16.42
CA GLY A 644 -2.76 -21.97 -17.82
C GLY A 644 -2.26 -20.55 -18.11
N MET A 645 -1.55 -19.90 -17.19
CA MET A 645 -0.89 -18.61 -17.48
C MET A 645 0.10 -18.77 -18.62
N ILE A 646 0.15 -17.76 -19.51
CA ILE A 646 1.07 -17.73 -20.65
C ILE A 646 1.87 -16.44 -20.61
N PHE A 647 3.17 -16.54 -20.71
CA PHE A 647 4.10 -15.42 -20.76
C PHE A 647 4.77 -15.34 -22.15
N ARG A 648 5.10 -14.11 -22.55
CA ARG A 648 5.80 -13.85 -23.82
C ARG A 648 7.25 -14.31 -23.79
N ASP A 649 7.88 -14.25 -22.64
CA ASP A 649 9.30 -14.49 -22.46
C ASP A 649 9.58 -15.35 -21.21
N SER A 650 10.78 -15.90 -21.12
CA SER A 650 11.23 -16.73 -20.00
C SER A 650 11.50 -15.94 -18.71
N GLU A 651 11.56 -14.61 -18.78
CA GLU A 651 11.69 -13.74 -17.61
C GLU A 651 10.33 -13.42 -16.98
N GLU A 652 9.23 -13.86 -17.64
CA GLU A 652 7.84 -13.72 -17.17
C GLU A 652 7.42 -12.27 -16.96
N LYS A 653 8.04 -11.36 -17.70
CA LYS A 653 7.76 -9.93 -17.57
C LYS A 653 6.48 -9.50 -18.27
N VAL A 654 6.14 -10.14 -19.39
CA VAL A 654 4.96 -9.78 -20.19
C VAL A 654 3.97 -10.92 -20.20
N ILE A 655 2.74 -10.65 -19.73
CA ILE A 655 1.65 -11.62 -19.70
C ILE A 655 0.89 -11.63 -21.03
N GLU A 656 0.62 -12.80 -21.58
CA GLU A 656 -0.22 -12.99 -22.78
C GLU A 656 -1.57 -13.63 -22.43
N ASP A 657 -1.63 -14.43 -21.36
CA ASP A 657 -2.86 -14.97 -20.82
C ASP A 657 -2.75 -15.07 -19.29
N PHE A 658 -3.71 -14.52 -18.59
CA PHE A 658 -3.76 -14.59 -17.14
C PHE A 658 -4.15 -15.97 -16.61
N GLY A 659 -4.64 -16.86 -17.45
CA GLY A 659 -5.13 -18.18 -17.04
C GLY A 659 -6.41 -18.09 -16.22
N THR A 660 -6.67 -19.11 -15.42
CA THR A 660 -7.88 -19.24 -14.59
C THR A 660 -7.63 -20.13 -13.37
N LEU A 661 -8.69 -20.37 -12.58
CA LEU A 661 -8.64 -21.37 -11.50
C LEU A 661 -8.43 -22.80 -12.05
N PRO A 662 -7.88 -23.72 -11.24
CA PRO A 662 -7.44 -23.51 -9.86
C PRO A 662 -6.14 -22.69 -9.76
N VAL A 663 -5.93 -22.06 -8.60
CA VAL A 663 -4.65 -21.46 -8.24
C VAL A 663 -3.65 -22.61 -8.00
N LEU A 664 -2.43 -22.43 -8.48
CA LEU A 664 -1.30 -23.35 -8.27
C LEU A 664 -0.33 -22.72 -7.27
N ILE A 665 0.20 -23.54 -6.35
CA ILE A 665 1.32 -23.16 -5.48
C ILE A 665 2.56 -23.88 -6.01
N ARG A 666 3.70 -23.18 -6.09
CA ARG A 666 4.97 -23.80 -6.38
C ARG A 666 5.41 -24.68 -5.22
N GLU A 667 5.65 -25.98 -5.49
CA GLU A 667 6.18 -26.89 -4.48
C GLU A 667 7.58 -26.41 -4.05
N GLY A 668 7.85 -26.53 -2.77
CA GLY A 668 9.14 -26.22 -2.17
C GLY A 668 9.41 -27.03 -0.93
N HIS A 669 10.69 -27.17 -0.60
CA HIS A 669 11.13 -27.85 0.62
C HIS A 669 12.05 -26.95 1.43
N VAL A 670 11.96 -27.08 2.75
CA VAL A 670 12.82 -26.34 3.67
C VAL A 670 13.21 -27.27 4.84
N ASP A 671 14.50 -27.22 5.20
CA ASP A 671 15.02 -27.88 6.39
C ASP A 671 15.10 -26.86 7.52
N LEU A 672 14.42 -27.14 8.62
CA LEU A 672 14.26 -26.22 9.75
C LEU A 672 14.74 -26.86 11.05
N ALA A 673 15.29 -26.02 11.92
CA ALA A 673 15.59 -26.38 13.30
C ALA A 673 15.00 -25.33 14.26
N LEU A 674 14.56 -25.78 15.44
CA LEU A 674 14.22 -24.86 16.52
C LEU A 674 15.23 -25.06 17.65
N GLU A 675 15.85 -23.95 18.10
CA GLU A 675 16.84 -23.90 19.18
C GLU A 675 16.19 -24.17 20.57
N ARG A 676 15.37 -25.22 20.59
CA ARG A 676 14.72 -25.75 21.81
C ARG A 676 14.30 -27.19 21.60
N GLY A 677 14.38 -27.96 22.68
CA GLY A 677 13.89 -29.31 22.71
C GLY A 677 12.48 -29.42 23.31
N ALA A 678 11.82 -30.52 23.04
CA ALA A 678 10.53 -30.85 23.62
C ALA A 678 10.43 -32.35 23.94
N ALA A 679 9.65 -32.72 24.93
CA ALA A 679 9.38 -34.16 25.22
C ALA A 679 8.71 -34.82 24.02
N LYS A 680 7.76 -34.11 23.41
CA LYS A 680 7.15 -34.47 22.12
C LYS A 680 6.88 -33.20 21.33
N TRP A 681 7.01 -33.30 20.01
CA TRP A 681 6.61 -32.25 19.13
C TRP A 681 5.88 -32.78 17.90
N ARG A 682 5.00 -31.98 17.33
CA ARG A 682 4.27 -32.31 16.11
C ARG A 682 4.07 -31.08 15.23
N ILE A 683 4.01 -31.30 13.92
CA ILE A 683 3.78 -30.28 12.91
C ILE A 683 2.61 -30.74 12.04
N SER A 684 1.56 -29.94 12.05
CA SER A 684 0.29 -30.20 11.38
C SER A 684 0.06 -29.14 10.28
N PRO A 685 -0.26 -29.53 9.03
CA PRO A 685 -0.70 -28.58 8.03
C PRO A 685 -1.97 -27.86 8.48
N VAL A 686 -2.09 -26.58 8.09
CA VAL A 686 -3.27 -25.76 8.35
C VAL A 686 -3.83 -25.28 7.01
N GLY A 687 -5.10 -25.55 6.76
CA GLY A 687 -5.81 -25.09 5.58
C GLY A 687 -5.97 -23.56 5.56
N LEU A 688 -6.28 -23.00 4.39
CA LEU A 688 -6.48 -21.56 4.21
C LEU A 688 -7.68 -21.02 5.02
N ASP A 689 -8.57 -21.90 5.47
CA ASP A 689 -9.69 -21.61 6.38
C ASP A 689 -9.33 -21.78 7.87
N GLY A 690 -8.10 -22.19 8.18
CA GLY A 690 -7.64 -22.46 9.54
C GLY A 690 -7.87 -23.88 10.05
N THR A 691 -8.41 -24.80 9.21
CA THR A 691 -8.56 -26.21 9.57
C THR A 691 -7.19 -26.83 9.85
N VAL A 692 -7.03 -27.45 11.02
CA VAL A 692 -5.81 -28.16 11.38
C VAL A 692 -5.94 -29.62 10.96
N TYR A 693 -5.02 -30.08 10.10
CA TYR A 693 -4.97 -31.47 9.63
C TYR A 693 -4.09 -32.33 10.53
N PRO A 694 -4.16 -33.66 10.40
CA PRO A 694 -3.27 -34.57 11.14
C PRO A 694 -1.78 -34.26 10.90
N PRO A 695 -0.90 -34.52 11.89
CA PRO A 695 0.51 -34.18 11.79
C PRO A 695 1.22 -34.88 10.63
N VAL A 696 2.04 -34.15 9.91
CA VAL A 696 2.93 -34.64 8.84
C VAL A 696 4.35 -34.92 9.35
N ARG A 697 4.70 -34.34 10.50
CA ARG A 697 5.98 -34.54 11.20
C ARG A 697 5.75 -34.63 12.70
N SER A 698 6.51 -35.45 13.38
CA SER A 698 6.53 -35.54 14.84
C SER A 698 7.84 -36.16 15.33
N GLY A 699 8.19 -35.85 16.56
CA GLY A 699 9.42 -36.37 17.16
C GLY A 699 9.50 -36.13 18.67
N THR A 700 10.68 -36.38 19.22
CA THR A 700 11.04 -36.15 20.62
C THR A 700 12.44 -35.52 20.70
N GLY A 701 12.71 -34.72 21.70
CA GLY A 701 14.00 -34.07 21.88
C GLY A 701 14.20 -32.89 20.95
N ALA A 702 15.30 -32.89 20.17
CA ALA A 702 15.59 -31.82 19.23
C ALA A 702 14.49 -31.67 18.17
N VAL A 703 14.12 -30.41 17.89
CA VAL A 703 13.07 -30.11 16.90
C VAL A 703 13.73 -29.74 15.58
N THR A 704 14.01 -30.78 14.78
CA THR A 704 14.61 -30.64 13.44
C THR A 704 13.78 -31.41 12.43
N PHE A 705 13.45 -30.83 11.28
CA PHE A 705 12.59 -31.48 10.30
C PHE A 705 12.74 -30.86 8.91
N ARG A 706 12.53 -31.70 7.89
CA ARG A 706 12.29 -31.25 6.51
C ARG A 706 10.79 -31.13 6.28
N LEU A 707 10.38 -30.00 5.72
CA LEU A 707 9.00 -29.65 5.43
C LEU A 707 8.81 -29.43 3.93
N SER A 708 7.71 -29.94 3.36
CA SER A 708 7.19 -29.54 2.05
C SER A 708 5.90 -28.75 2.25
N ASN A 709 5.67 -27.75 1.42
CA ASN A 709 4.38 -27.06 1.34
C ASN A 709 3.33 -27.87 0.55
N ASP A 710 3.72 -28.90 -0.24
CA ASP A 710 2.79 -29.94 -0.69
C ASP A 710 2.65 -31.02 0.38
N THR A 711 1.40 -31.26 0.79
CA THR A 711 1.08 -32.18 1.87
C THR A 711 0.08 -33.24 1.41
N PRO A 712 -0.09 -34.34 2.13
CA PRO A 712 -1.13 -35.35 1.83
C PRO A 712 -2.56 -34.76 1.78
N TYR A 713 -2.77 -33.57 2.38
CA TYR A 713 -4.06 -32.89 2.44
C TYR A 713 -4.21 -31.79 1.37
N GLY A 714 -3.19 -31.57 0.56
CA GLY A 714 -3.05 -30.51 -0.46
C GLY A 714 -1.97 -29.51 -0.09
N PRO A 715 -1.61 -28.61 -1.02
CA PRO A 715 -0.59 -27.61 -0.77
C PRO A 715 -1.12 -26.53 0.19
N THR A 716 -0.25 -26.06 1.09
CA THR A 716 -0.57 -24.99 2.04
C THR A 716 0.64 -24.13 2.35
N THR A 717 0.39 -22.91 2.77
CA THR A 717 1.40 -21.98 3.28
C THR A 717 1.49 -21.98 4.81
N TYR A 718 0.64 -22.74 5.50
CA TYR A 718 0.51 -22.67 6.96
C TYR A 718 0.69 -24.01 7.65
N PHE A 719 1.39 -24.00 8.77
CA PHE A 719 1.57 -25.18 9.64
C PHE A 719 1.46 -24.77 11.11
N LEU A 720 0.87 -25.64 11.90
CA LEU A 720 0.85 -25.51 13.35
C LEU A 720 1.97 -26.35 13.96
N VAL A 721 2.86 -25.71 14.70
CA VAL A 721 3.90 -26.35 15.51
C VAL A 721 3.43 -26.41 16.94
N GLU A 722 3.37 -27.62 17.50
CA GLU A 722 2.98 -27.85 18.90
C GLU A 722 4.09 -28.60 19.63
N LEU A 723 4.45 -28.10 20.82
CA LEU A 723 5.48 -28.65 21.68
C LEU A 723 4.85 -29.06 23.01
N ASP A 724 5.07 -30.31 23.39
CA ASP A 724 4.73 -30.83 24.72
C ASP A 724 6.00 -30.87 25.56
N ASP A 725 6.04 -30.09 26.64
CA ASP A 725 7.11 -30.20 27.62
C ASP A 725 6.80 -31.37 28.57
N SER A 726 7.86 -32.03 29.03
CA SER A 726 7.80 -33.18 29.97
C SER A 726 7.21 -32.80 31.32
#